data_7912b6f8d5d39fdc721aedb95d479ecc
#
_entry.id   7912b6f8d5d39fdc721aedb95d479ecc
#
_cell.length_a   1.000
_cell.length_b   1.000
_cell.length_c   1.000
_cell.angle_alpha   90.00
_cell.angle_beta   90.00
_cell.angle_gamma   90.00
#
_symmetry.space_group_name_H-M   'P 1'
#
loop_
_entity.id
_entity.type
_entity.pdbx_description
1 polymer ?
#
loop_
_entity_poly.entity_id
_entity_poly.type
_entity_poly.pdbx_seq_one_letter_code
_entity_poly.pdbx_strand_id
1 'polypeptide(L)'
;MIETLTTLEKAALLSGKNVWESRDLPRHGVPSFFMADGPHGVRKQVGSGDHLGLNASEPATCFPTSATVACSWDVELADAVGHALGREARALDVDVLLGPGLNLKRSPLGGRNFEYFSEDPYLSGKLAAAYVRGIQAEGVAATPKHYAANSQELRRMSSDSVVDERTLRELYLTAFEIVVREAAPRALMSSYNRVNGTYAHENHHLLTEILRGEWGFDGVVVSDWGGSNDPVAAIAAGANLEMPAPGLDSVRQLVEAVRDGRLDEADLTARAAEVLRLALDGRRTPRPEIDRDAHHDLARRAAEESMVLLRNEDGILPLAPGTRVALIGDMADTPRYQGAGSSAVNPTRLSSPREALAGSGLQLTAFAQGYRRHSPVDHDLERDAVAAAADADVALLYLGLDEISESEGVDRRHIDLPDAQLSLLRAVAAANPNVVVVLSAGSVVDTGWVDQTHAVLHGYLSGQAGAEAAVRLLTGDATPSGKLAETYPLALTDTPTFGRFPAEGRTSVYREGLFVGYRHAEAAGRPVRYPFGHGLSYTTFSYSDLALTDDSAEFTVTNTGSVPGAEVAQLYVATPDSAVVRPEKELKGFAKISLAPGESQRVTIAFDRYTWRHFDPTTGAWMTEEGPRRVLIGASSTDLRLSGELHVSGVTLTPSVSPATLRTAMLRGLTDDEFNDLLGITVPRDVVTGDLRRNDPLGDLSRARSPLARFAHWVLITLRRRSEAKGEPDLNIQFLYNMPFRALGKMTGGMVSDEMVDGIVDLANGHHLRGLRTVIAGFFRNRRTARDLTRQLTEAR
;
A
#
# COMPACT_ATOMS: atom_id res chain seq x y z
N MET A 1 -9.50 3.91 36.23
CA MET A 1 -9.32 2.48 35.82
C MET A 1 -7.86 2.11 35.61
N ILE A 2 -7.09 2.81 34.76
CA ILE A 2 -5.68 2.39 34.48
C ILE A 2 -4.83 2.33 35.76
N GLU A 3 -5.04 3.24 36.70
CA GLU A 3 -4.30 3.30 37.99
C GLU A 3 -4.65 2.15 38.96
N THR A 4 -5.74 1.44 38.74
CA THR A 4 -6.14 0.28 39.52
C THR A 4 -5.61 -1.05 38.98
N LEU A 5 -5.04 -1.03 37.79
CA LEU A 5 -4.43 -2.21 37.16
C LEU A 5 -3.02 -2.45 37.71
N THR A 6 -2.70 -3.71 37.94
CA THR A 6 -1.36 -4.14 38.29
C THR A 6 -0.40 -3.99 37.11
N THR A 7 0.91 -3.94 37.37
CA THR A 7 1.93 -3.95 36.28
C THR A 7 1.76 -5.14 35.34
N LEU A 8 1.35 -6.31 35.86
CA LEU A 8 1.06 -7.50 35.04
C LEU A 8 -0.15 -7.29 34.13
N GLU A 9 -1.23 -6.72 34.63
CA GLU A 9 -2.44 -6.44 33.84
C GLU A 9 -2.20 -5.37 32.77
N LYS A 10 -1.45 -4.31 33.11
CA LYS A 10 -0.99 -3.29 32.14
C LYS A 10 -0.17 -3.94 31.02
N ALA A 11 0.83 -4.76 31.38
CA ALA A 11 1.67 -5.47 30.40
C ALA A 11 0.85 -6.45 29.54
N ALA A 12 -0.16 -7.11 30.12
CA ALA A 12 -1.02 -8.05 29.38
C ALA A 12 -1.86 -7.35 28.30
N LEU A 13 -2.33 -6.11 28.51
CA LEU A 13 -3.06 -5.33 27.52
C LEU A 13 -2.21 -5.00 26.27
N LEU A 14 -0.88 -5.01 26.40
CA LEU A 14 0.06 -4.66 25.31
C LEU A 14 0.45 -5.87 24.44
N SER A 15 -0.24 -6.99 24.59
CA SER A 15 0.05 -8.24 23.87
C SER A 15 -1.22 -8.89 23.39
N GLY A 16 -1.26 -9.35 22.12
CA GLY A 16 -2.40 -10.04 21.55
C GLY A 16 -2.79 -11.31 22.32
N LYS A 17 -4.07 -11.62 22.34
CA LYS A 17 -4.64 -12.84 22.94
C LYS A 17 -4.53 -14.02 21.98
N ASN A 18 -4.84 -13.78 20.72
CA ASN A 18 -4.74 -14.72 19.62
C ASN A 18 -4.37 -13.95 18.34
N VAL A 19 -4.58 -14.54 17.16
CA VAL A 19 -4.18 -13.94 15.87
C VAL A 19 -4.86 -12.60 15.61
N TRP A 20 -6.12 -12.42 16.10
CA TRP A 20 -6.94 -11.26 15.73
C TRP A 20 -7.51 -10.48 16.92
N GLU A 21 -7.34 -10.94 18.13
CA GLU A 21 -7.94 -10.32 19.31
C GLU A 21 -6.90 -9.76 20.28
N SER A 22 -7.21 -8.58 20.83
CA SER A 22 -6.54 -8.05 22.02
C SER A 22 -6.89 -8.86 23.26
N ARG A 23 -6.14 -8.69 24.36
CA ARG A 23 -6.51 -9.34 25.63
C ARG A 23 -7.63 -8.58 26.33
N ASP A 24 -8.53 -9.35 26.90
CA ASP A 24 -9.56 -8.89 27.83
C ASP A 24 -9.05 -8.94 29.27
N LEU A 25 -9.62 -8.06 30.09
CA LEU A 25 -9.47 -8.12 31.56
C LEU A 25 -10.88 -8.15 32.20
N PRO A 26 -11.52 -9.33 32.27
CA PRO A 26 -12.95 -9.45 32.65
C PRO A 26 -13.26 -8.89 34.02
N ARG A 27 -12.33 -8.98 34.97
CA ARG A 27 -12.50 -8.47 36.34
C ARG A 27 -12.59 -6.95 36.43
N HIS A 28 -12.02 -6.28 35.45
CA HIS A 28 -12.08 -4.82 35.31
C HIS A 28 -13.12 -4.37 34.28
N GLY A 29 -13.87 -5.32 33.69
CA GLY A 29 -14.84 -5.01 32.66
C GLY A 29 -14.21 -4.56 31.32
N VAL A 30 -12.92 -4.84 31.11
CA VAL A 30 -12.20 -4.50 29.88
C VAL A 30 -12.46 -5.61 28.85
N PRO A 31 -13.13 -5.29 27.72
CA PRO A 31 -13.37 -6.26 26.67
C PRO A 31 -12.15 -6.48 25.79
N SER A 32 -12.08 -7.62 25.12
CA SER A 32 -11.27 -7.81 23.93
C SER A 32 -11.88 -7.02 22.77
N PHE A 33 -11.06 -6.49 21.88
CA PHE A 33 -11.49 -5.98 20.57
C PHE A 33 -10.92 -6.88 19.45
N PHE A 34 -11.70 -7.01 18.38
CA PHE A 34 -11.35 -7.81 17.23
C PHE A 34 -10.76 -6.93 16.13
N MET A 35 -9.62 -7.34 15.57
CA MET A 35 -8.96 -6.72 14.41
C MET A 35 -9.17 -7.58 13.17
N ALA A 36 -9.36 -6.96 12.02
CA ALA A 36 -9.43 -7.67 10.74
C ALA A 36 -8.66 -6.89 9.67
N ASP A 37 -8.05 -7.62 8.73
CA ASP A 37 -7.59 -7.01 7.50
C ASP A 37 -8.76 -6.44 6.71
N GLY A 38 -8.47 -5.45 5.85
CA GLY A 38 -9.51 -4.90 5.04
C GLY A 38 -9.26 -3.54 4.43
N PRO A 39 -8.14 -3.33 3.68
CA PRO A 39 -7.92 -2.04 3.03
C PRO A 39 -8.91 -1.75 1.90
N HIS A 40 -9.54 -2.77 1.30
CA HIS A 40 -10.54 -2.62 0.24
C HIS A 40 -11.75 -3.57 0.37
N GLY A 41 -11.94 -4.16 1.54
CA GLY A 41 -13.05 -5.04 1.91
C GLY A 41 -12.73 -5.76 3.20
N VAL A 42 -13.71 -5.94 4.07
CA VAL A 42 -13.50 -6.54 5.39
C VAL A 42 -13.14 -8.01 5.25
N ARG A 43 -12.01 -8.40 5.80
CA ARG A 43 -11.54 -9.77 5.79
C ARG A 43 -11.54 -10.37 7.19
N LYS A 44 -12.72 -10.69 7.68
CA LYS A 44 -12.87 -11.40 8.95
C LYS A 44 -12.71 -12.90 8.73
N GLN A 45 -11.62 -13.48 9.22
CA GLN A 45 -11.38 -14.93 9.14
C GLN A 45 -12.34 -15.72 10.01
N VAL A 46 -12.73 -16.92 9.52
CA VAL A 46 -13.54 -17.89 10.25
C VAL A 46 -12.71 -19.11 10.63
N GLY A 47 -12.93 -19.64 11.84
CA GLY A 47 -12.19 -20.81 12.34
C GLY A 47 -10.80 -20.48 12.86
N SER A 48 -9.80 -21.31 12.52
CA SER A 48 -8.41 -21.06 12.90
C SER A 48 -7.82 -19.94 12.06
N GLY A 49 -7.42 -18.82 12.67
CA GLY A 49 -6.79 -17.70 11.98
C GLY A 49 -5.43 -18.12 11.38
N ASP A 50 -5.12 -17.56 10.21
CA ASP A 50 -3.78 -17.57 9.62
C ASP A 50 -3.26 -16.16 9.39
N HIS A 51 -1.95 -16.02 9.14
CA HIS A 51 -1.29 -14.72 9.00
C HIS A 51 -1.29 -14.18 7.57
N LEU A 52 -1.58 -15.01 6.56
CA LEU A 52 -1.49 -14.66 5.14
C LEU A 52 -2.81 -14.62 4.42
N GLY A 53 -3.86 -14.98 5.14
CA GLY A 53 -5.17 -14.88 4.58
C GLY A 53 -5.61 -15.98 3.64
N LEU A 54 -5.13 -17.17 3.84
CA LEU A 54 -5.47 -18.34 3.03
C LEU A 54 -6.72 -19.06 3.54
N ASN A 55 -7.03 -18.91 4.84
CA ASN A 55 -8.23 -19.50 5.41
C ASN A 55 -9.50 -18.71 5.02
N ALA A 56 -10.62 -19.39 5.02
CA ALA A 56 -11.92 -18.82 4.71
C ALA A 56 -12.23 -17.59 5.57
N SER A 57 -12.81 -16.59 4.96
CA SER A 57 -13.29 -15.39 5.62
C SER A 57 -14.78 -15.19 5.38
N GLU A 58 -15.42 -14.41 6.26
CA GLU A 58 -16.82 -13.98 6.05
C GLU A 58 -16.94 -13.24 4.72
N PRO A 59 -18.05 -13.44 3.98
CA PRO A 59 -18.31 -12.67 2.78
C PRO A 59 -18.48 -11.19 3.08
N ALA A 60 -17.78 -10.34 2.32
CA ALA A 60 -17.85 -8.88 2.41
C ALA A 60 -17.81 -8.25 1.02
N THR A 61 -18.13 -6.96 0.90
CA THR A 61 -18.01 -6.25 -0.36
C THR A 61 -16.54 -6.03 -0.67
N CYS A 62 -16.08 -6.52 -1.83
CA CYS A 62 -14.75 -6.24 -2.36
C CYS A 62 -14.80 -4.96 -3.20
N PHE A 63 -14.41 -3.84 -2.61
CA PHE A 63 -14.25 -2.57 -3.30
C PHE A 63 -13.01 -2.59 -4.21
N PRO A 64 -12.85 -1.62 -5.12
CA PRO A 64 -11.60 -1.41 -5.82
C PRO A 64 -10.44 -1.19 -4.84
N THR A 65 -9.24 -1.67 -5.21
CA THR A 65 -8.05 -1.50 -4.37
C THR A 65 -7.66 -0.03 -4.20
N SER A 66 -6.83 0.30 -3.20
CA SER A 66 -6.39 1.69 -2.97
C SER A 66 -5.71 2.30 -4.19
N ALA A 67 -4.93 1.50 -4.95
CA ALA A 67 -4.32 1.94 -6.22
C ALA A 67 -5.36 2.34 -7.25
N THR A 68 -6.49 1.60 -7.29
CA THR A 68 -7.61 1.91 -8.19
C THR A 68 -8.34 3.16 -7.71
N VAL A 69 -8.77 3.20 -6.44
CA VAL A 69 -9.49 4.34 -5.88
C VAL A 69 -8.69 5.64 -5.99
N ALA A 70 -7.35 5.56 -5.90
CA ALA A 70 -6.47 6.72 -6.07
C ALA A 70 -6.65 7.40 -7.44
N CYS A 71 -6.96 6.62 -8.47
CA CYS A 71 -7.21 7.15 -9.81
C CYS A 71 -8.52 7.92 -9.94
N SER A 72 -9.42 7.84 -8.96
CA SER A 72 -10.60 8.71 -8.91
C SER A 72 -10.26 10.17 -8.61
N TRP A 73 -9.19 10.43 -7.87
CA TRP A 73 -8.83 11.76 -7.34
C TRP A 73 -10.00 12.42 -6.60
N ASP A 74 -10.83 11.61 -5.94
CA ASP A 74 -12.07 12.02 -5.33
C ASP A 74 -12.09 11.68 -3.84
N VAL A 75 -12.00 12.71 -3.01
CA VAL A 75 -12.01 12.56 -1.54
C VAL A 75 -13.38 12.17 -1.01
N GLU A 76 -14.47 12.56 -1.69
CA GLU A 76 -15.84 12.21 -1.29
C GLU A 76 -16.12 10.73 -1.59
N LEU A 77 -15.66 10.25 -2.73
CA LEU A 77 -15.74 8.82 -3.06
C LEU A 77 -14.93 7.98 -2.09
N ALA A 78 -13.71 8.41 -1.75
CA ALA A 78 -12.85 7.72 -0.78
C ALA A 78 -13.50 7.67 0.62
N ASP A 79 -14.16 8.74 1.05
CA ASP A 79 -14.91 8.82 2.29
C ASP A 79 -16.12 7.86 2.27
N ALA A 80 -16.89 7.84 1.17
CA ALA A 80 -18.03 6.95 1.00
C ALA A 80 -17.64 5.45 1.04
N VAL A 81 -16.52 5.08 0.41
CA VAL A 81 -15.97 3.73 0.51
C VAL A 81 -15.54 3.44 1.95
N GLY A 82 -14.91 4.40 2.63
CA GLY A 82 -14.57 4.30 4.03
C GLY A 82 -15.79 4.03 4.93
N HIS A 83 -16.88 4.76 4.73
CA HIS A 83 -18.15 4.52 5.42
C HIS A 83 -18.69 3.10 5.19
N ALA A 84 -18.70 2.62 3.96
CA ALA A 84 -19.19 1.27 3.64
C ALA A 84 -18.34 0.19 4.32
N LEU A 85 -17.00 0.34 4.30
CA LEU A 85 -16.09 -0.57 5.00
C LEU A 85 -16.31 -0.55 6.51
N GLY A 86 -16.47 0.63 7.11
CA GLY A 86 -16.75 0.78 8.53
C GLY A 86 -18.06 0.10 8.94
N ARG A 87 -19.13 0.25 8.15
CA ARG A 87 -20.41 -0.40 8.36
C ARG A 87 -20.31 -1.92 8.28
N GLU A 88 -19.65 -2.46 7.27
CA GLU A 88 -19.45 -3.91 7.15
C GLU A 88 -18.57 -4.46 8.28
N ALA A 89 -17.48 -3.77 8.63
CA ALA A 89 -16.66 -4.15 9.77
C ALA A 89 -17.51 -4.20 11.06
N ARG A 90 -18.32 -3.19 11.29
CA ARG A 90 -19.20 -3.13 12.46
C ARG A 90 -20.25 -4.24 12.46
N ALA A 91 -20.86 -4.54 11.31
CA ALA A 91 -21.84 -5.63 11.17
C ALA A 91 -21.22 -7.01 11.44
N LEU A 92 -19.94 -7.15 11.11
CA LEU A 92 -19.16 -8.36 11.31
C LEU A 92 -18.44 -8.41 12.69
N ASP A 93 -18.75 -7.54 13.66
CA ASP A 93 -18.06 -7.42 14.95
C ASP A 93 -16.54 -7.25 14.83
N VAL A 94 -16.13 -6.41 13.94
CA VAL A 94 -14.74 -5.95 13.82
C VAL A 94 -14.66 -4.56 14.44
N ASP A 95 -13.82 -4.40 15.45
CA ASP A 95 -13.66 -3.14 16.18
C ASP A 95 -12.54 -2.28 15.58
N VAL A 96 -11.55 -2.93 14.94
CA VAL A 96 -10.36 -2.30 14.35
C VAL A 96 -10.15 -2.86 12.95
N LEU A 97 -10.21 -2.00 11.94
CA LEU A 97 -9.95 -2.36 10.54
C LEU A 97 -8.53 -1.98 10.16
N LEU A 98 -7.73 -2.96 9.70
CA LEU A 98 -6.32 -2.78 9.37
C LEU A 98 -6.15 -2.21 7.95
N GLY A 99 -6.33 -0.93 7.85
CA GLY A 99 -6.26 -0.16 6.63
C GLY A 99 -6.59 1.32 6.87
N PRO A 100 -6.37 2.16 5.84
CA PRO A 100 -5.81 1.86 4.51
C PRO A 100 -4.28 1.70 4.48
N GLY A 101 -3.75 1.07 3.42
CA GLY A 101 -2.33 1.06 3.11
C GLY A 101 -1.93 2.35 2.39
N LEU A 102 -0.86 3.03 2.85
CA LEU A 102 -0.45 4.31 2.26
C LEU A 102 1.07 4.51 2.13
N ASN A 103 1.84 3.43 2.05
CA ASN A 103 3.23 3.55 1.68
C ASN A 103 3.36 4.14 0.27
N LEU A 104 4.42 4.91 0.05
CA LEU A 104 4.69 5.51 -1.25
C LEU A 104 5.05 4.43 -2.28
N LYS A 105 4.52 4.51 -3.49
CA LYS A 105 4.90 3.67 -4.64
C LYS A 105 6.28 4.09 -5.15
N ARG A 106 7.33 3.64 -4.48
CA ARG A 106 8.71 4.01 -4.76
C ARG A 106 9.24 3.44 -6.07
N SER A 107 8.82 2.21 -6.39
CA SER A 107 9.22 1.48 -7.59
C SER A 107 8.01 0.79 -8.19
N PRO A 108 7.88 0.73 -9.54
CA PRO A 108 6.83 -0.05 -10.18
C PRO A 108 6.92 -1.55 -9.91
N LEU A 109 8.05 -2.03 -9.38
CA LEU A 109 8.27 -3.44 -9.04
C LEU A 109 7.75 -3.82 -7.66
N GLY A 110 7.26 -2.87 -6.85
CA GLY A 110 6.74 -3.17 -5.51
C GLY A 110 5.55 -4.11 -5.53
N GLY A 111 5.67 -5.28 -4.86
CA GLY A 111 4.65 -6.33 -4.91
C GLY A 111 3.30 -5.94 -4.31
N ARG A 112 3.27 -4.97 -3.38
CA ARG A 112 2.06 -4.43 -2.75
C ARG A 112 1.61 -3.08 -3.30
N ASN A 113 2.12 -2.65 -4.46
CA ASN A 113 1.69 -1.38 -5.06
C ASN A 113 0.17 -1.31 -5.30
N PHE A 114 -0.49 -2.44 -5.55
CA PHE A 114 -1.95 -2.49 -5.67
C PHE A 114 -2.70 -2.03 -4.40
N GLU A 115 -2.08 -2.15 -3.22
CA GLU A 115 -2.66 -1.81 -1.92
C GLU A 115 -2.39 -0.34 -1.51
N TYR A 116 -1.48 0.34 -2.19
CA TYR A 116 -1.06 1.71 -1.90
C TYR A 116 -1.64 2.70 -2.90
N PHE A 117 -1.96 3.92 -2.46
CA PHE A 117 -2.65 4.91 -3.30
C PHE A 117 -1.77 5.40 -4.45
N SER A 118 -0.64 6.07 -4.18
CA SER A 118 0.05 6.86 -5.19
C SER A 118 1.58 6.89 -5.00
N GLU A 119 2.29 7.34 -6.03
CA GLU A 119 3.67 7.81 -5.96
C GLU A 119 3.79 9.23 -5.38
N ASP A 120 2.66 9.91 -5.20
CA ASP A 120 2.59 11.24 -4.62
C ASP A 120 2.05 11.21 -3.19
N PRO A 121 2.79 11.76 -2.19
CA PRO A 121 2.38 11.70 -0.79
C PRO A 121 1.19 12.60 -0.46
N TYR A 122 0.96 13.69 -1.21
CA TYR A 122 -0.16 14.59 -0.98
C TYR A 122 -1.47 13.92 -1.41
N LEU A 123 -1.51 13.36 -2.61
CA LEU A 123 -2.67 12.62 -3.12
C LEU A 123 -2.99 11.43 -2.19
N SER A 124 -1.96 10.63 -1.85
CA SER A 124 -2.11 9.50 -0.92
C SER A 124 -2.67 9.93 0.43
N GLY A 125 -2.14 11.00 1.00
CA GLY A 125 -2.56 11.49 2.32
C GLY A 125 -3.99 12.00 2.35
N LYS A 126 -4.41 12.78 1.34
CA LYS A 126 -5.77 13.34 1.27
C LYS A 126 -6.84 12.26 1.09
N LEU A 127 -6.61 11.31 0.19
CA LEU A 127 -7.54 10.19 -0.02
C LEU A 127 -7.58 9.25 1.19
N ALA A 128 -6.43 8.91 1.77
CA ALA A 128 -6.37 8.07 2.96
C ALA A 128 -7.02 8.74 4.18
N ALA A 129 -6.88 10.07 4.34
CA ALA A 129 -7.55 10.80 5.42
C ALA A 129 -9.09 10.73 5.29
N ALA A 130 -9.62 10.87 4.07
CA ALA A 130 -11.04 10.69 3.81
C ALA A 130 -11.51 9.27 4.14
N TYR A 131 -10.77 8.28 3.68
CA TYR A 131 -11.03 6.86 3.98
C TYR A 131 -11.10 6.57 5.48
N VAL A 132 -10.14 7.10 6.25
CA VAL A 132 -10.07 6.97 7.71
C VAL A 132 -11.27 7.64 8.38
N ARG A 133 -11.66 8.85 7.94
CA ARG A 133 -12.85 9.53 8.48
C ARG A 133 -14.11 8.69 8.28
N GLY A 134 -14.33 8.18 7.05
CA GLY A 134 -15.48 7.34 6.74
C GLY A 134 -15.54 6.08 7.62
N ILE A 135 -14.44 5.32 7.75
CA ILE A 135 -14.39 4.14 8.62
C ILE A 135 -14.71 4.50 10.06
N GLN A 136 -14.10 5.56 10.59
CA GLN A 136 -14.25 5.94 11.99
C GLN A 136 -15.62 6.53 12.33
N ALA A 137 -16.30 7.13 11.37
CA ALA A 137 -17.67 7.61 11.53
C ALA A 137 -18.66 6.48 11.86
N GLU A 138 -18.36 5.25 11.45
CA GLU A 138 -19.17 4.06 11.75
C GLU A 138 -18.79 3.38 13.09
N GLY A 139 -17.90 4.00 13.87
CA GLY A 139 -17.48 3.51 15.19
C GLY A 139 -16.37 2.48 15.19
N VAL A 140 -15.80 2.15 14.04
CA VAL A 140 -14.64 1.26 13.85
C VAL A 140 -13.36 2.06 13.89
N ALA A 141 -12.30 1.57 14.52
CA ALA A 141 -10.99 2.21 14.46
C ALA A 141 -10.31 1.87 13.14
N ALA A 142 -9.92 2.88 12.37
CA ALA A 142 -9.05 2.70 11.20
C ALA A 142 -7.58 2.61 11.63
N THR A 143 -6.80 1.85 10.89
CA THR A 143 -5.39 1.58 11.18
C THR A 143 -4.54 1.83 9.94
N PRO A 144 -4.20 3.09 9.60
CA PRO A 144 -3.29 3.40 8.51
C PRO A 144 -1.99 2.61 8.63
N LYS A 145 -1.49 2.08 7.49
CA LYS A 145 -0.32 1.17 7.46
C LYS A 145 0.52 1.35 6.21
N HIS A 146 1.79 1.02 6.20
CA HIS A 146 2.66 0.55 7.29
C HIS A 146 3.67 1.66 7.62
N TYR A 147 3.67 2.15 8.81
CA TYR A 147 4.49 3.26 9.28
C TYR A 147 5.87 2.77 9.75
N ALA A 148 7.01 3.00 8.99
CA ALA A 148 7.07 3.72 7.74
C ALA A 148 8.09 3.08 6.77
N ALA A 149 8.13 3.61 5.55
CA ALA A 149 9.11 3.25 4.53
C ALA A 149 9.19 1.74 4.21
N ASN A 150 8.05 1.04 4.21
CA ASN A 150 7.92 -0.36 3.78
C ASN A 150 7.60 -0.40 2.29
N SER A 151 8.61 -0.13 1.45
CA SER A 151 8.44 0.01 0.00
C SER A 151 8.94 -1.20 -0.78
N GLN A 152 9.39 -2.28 -0.14
CA GLN A 152 9.74 -3.55 -0.76
C GLN A 152 9.26 -4.74 0.07
N GLU A 153 8.93 -5.85 -0.60
CA GLU A 153 8.46 -7.08 0.02
C GLU A 153 9.59 -8.06 0.32
N LEU A 154 10.62 -8.09 -0.53
CA LEU A 154 11.77 -8.95 -0.33
C LEU A 154 12.44 -8.66 1.02
N ARG A 155 12.49 -9.69 1.89
CA ARG A 155 13.08 -9.60 3.24
C ARG A 155 12.50 -8.48 4.11
N ARG A 156 11.25 -8.07 3.90
CA ARG A 156 10.61 -6.93 4.59
C ARG A 156 10.74 -6.98 6.11
N MET A 157 10.74 -8.18 6.73
CA MET A 157 10.88 -8.34 8.18
C MET A 157 12.33 -8.22 8.71
N SER A 158 13.33 -8.11 7.83
CA SER A 158 14.75 -8.08 8.20
C SER A 158 15.55 -6.99 7.48
N SER A 159 14.95 -6.33 6.49
CA SER A 159 15.57 -5.24 5.75
C SER A 159 15.66 -3.95 6.55
N ASP A 160 16.56 -3.07 6.12
CA ASP A 160 16.77 -1.73 6.66
C ASP A 160 16.57 -0.70 5.55
N SER A 161 15.57 0.15 5.68
CA SER A 161 15.33 1.28 4.79
C SER A 161 16.21 2.45 5.23
N VAL A 162 17.31 2.67 4.51
CA VAL A 162 18.24 3.76 4.77
C VAL A 162 17.85 4.97 3.93
N VAL A 163 17.39 6.02 4.60
CA VAL A 163 16.80 7.20 3.98
C VAL A 163 17.21 8.45 4.76
N ASP A 164 17.54 9.52 4.06
CA ASP A 164 17.83 10.80 4.71
C ASP A 164 16.57 11.43 5.31
N GLU A 165 16.77 12.24 6.35
CA GLU A 165 15.67 12.80 7.14
C GLU A 165 14.71 13.64 6.26
N ARG A 166 15.24 14.44 5.34
CA ARG A 166 14.42 15.28 4.48
C ARG A 166 13.53 14.45 3.55
N THR A 167 14.11 13.46 2.88
CA THR A 167 13.38 12.52 2.02
C THR A 167 12.36 11.73 2.82
N LEU A 168 12.75 11.28 4.02
CA LEU A 168 11.83 10.57 4.93
C LEU A 168 10.61 11.44 5.23
N ARG A 169 10.82 12.69 5.64
CA ARG A 169 9.75 13.64 6.04
C ARG A 169 8.88 14.07 4.87
N GLU A 170 9.50 14.48 3.76
CA GLU A 170 8.77 15.08 2.63
C GLU A 170 8.01 14.04 1.79
N LEU A 171 8.54 12.81 1.63
CA LEU A 171 7.91 11.78 0.82
C LEU A 171 7.25 10.68 1.65
N TYR A 172 8.01 10.01 2.53
CA TYR A 172 7.54 8.76 3.14
C TYR A 172 6.65 8.96 4.37
N LEU A 173 6.74 10.13 5.02
CA LEU A 173 5.94 10.45 6.20
C LEU A 173 4.80 11.45 5.94
N THR A 174 4.86 12.26 4.89
CA THR A 174 3.86 13.31 4.64
C THR A 174 2.43 12.75 4.51
N ALA A 175 2.24 11.61 3.84
CA ALA A 175 0.91 10.99 3.75
C ALA A 175 0.37 10.58 5.13
N PHE A 176 1.21 10.03 5.99
CA PHE A 176 0.85 9.70 7.36
C PHE A 176 0.57 10.94 8.21
N GLU A 177 1.37 12.01 8.05
CA GLU A 177 1.13 13.27 8.74
C GLU A 177 -0.26 13.85 8.39
N ILE A 178 -0.60 13.86 7.09
CA ILE A 178 -1.92 14.31 6.61
C ILE A 178 -3.02 13.49 7.30
N VAL A 179 -2.91 12.17 7.29
CA VAL A 179 -3.90 11.29 7.89
C VAL A 179 -4.03 11.52 9.40
N VAL A 180 -2.92 11.62 10.12
CA VAL A 180 -2.94 11.84 11.58
C VAL A 180 -3.58 13.18 11.92
N ARG A 181 -3.21 14.24 11.21
CA ARG A 181 -3.71 15.59 11.51
C ARG A 181 -5.14 15.85 11.03
N GLU A 182 -5.55 15.24 9.91
CA GLU A 182 -6.85 15.55 9.29
C GLU A 182 -7.94 14.53 9.59
N ALA A 183 -7.56 13.32 10.04
CA ALA A 183 -8.52 12.24 10.31
C ALA A 183 -8.38 11.63 11.72
N ALA A 184 -7.34 11.97 12.48
CA ALA A 184 -7.11 11.50 13.84
C ALA A 184 -7.38 9.98 14.01
N PRO A 185 -6.61 9.10 13.34
CA PRO A 185 -6.84 7.66 13.40
C PRO A 185 -6.67 7.15 14.83
N ARG A 186 -7.56 6.24 15.26
CA ARG A 186 -7.51 5.66 16.61
C ARG A 186 -6.44 4.58 16.76
N ALA A 187 -5.96 4.03 15.65
CA ALA A 187 -4.85 3.11 15.61
C ALA A 187 -3.93 3.43 14.41
N LEU A 188 -2.70 2.93 14.45
CA LEU A 188 -1.74 2.99 13.36
C LEU A 188 -0.87 1.75 13.42
N MET A 189 -0.52 1.16 12.26
CA MET A 189 0.33 -0.03 12.22
C MET A 189 1.76 0.36 11.82
N SER A 190 2.73 0.00 12.68
CA SER A 190 4.14 0.13 12.33
C SER A 190 4.56 -0.92 11.30
N SER A 191 5.56 -0.60 10.48
CA SER A 191 6.06 -1.51 9.46
C SER A 191 7.02 -2.58 10.01
N TYR A 192 7.25 -3.63 9.20
CA TYR A 192 8.18 -4.73 9.53
C TYR A 192 9.65 -4.33 9.56
N ASN A 193 10.04 -3.44 8.65
CA ASN A 193 11.44 -3.11 8.35
C ASN A 193 12.08 -2.25 9.43
N ARG A 194 13.39 -2.19 9.39
CA ARG A 194 14.13 -1.13 10.07
C ARG A 194 14.06 0.15 9.25
N VAL A 195 14.17 1.27 9.93
CA VAL A 195 14.40 2.59 9.34
C VAL A 195 15.64 3.15 10.00
N ASN A 196 16.68 3.36 9.20
CA ASN A 196 17.99 3.85 9.65
C ASN A 196 18.54 3.04 10.84
N GLY A 197 18.50 1.71 10.74
CA GLY A 197 19.08 0.77 11.71
C GLY A 197 18.14 0.28 12.81
N THR A 198 17.02 0.96 13.08
CA THR A 198 16.07 0.61 14.16
C THR A 198 14.76 0.09 13.60
N TYR A 199 14.24 -1.04 14.13
CA TYR A 199 12.93 -1.54 13.72
C TYR A 199 11.85 -0.49 13.94
N ALA A 200 10.94 -0.32 12.97
CA ALA A 200 9.92 0.73 13.00
C ALA A 200 9.08 0.71 14.29
N HIS A 201 8.76 -0.51 14.80
CA HIS A 201 8.02 -0.68 16.05
C HIS A 201 8.82 -0.32 17.32
N GLU A 202 10.12 -0.12 17.20
CA GLU A 202 11.07 0.20 18.30
C GLU A 202 11.77 1.56 18.08
N ASN A 203 11.32 2.30 17.07
CA ASN A 203 11.99 3.53 16.66
C ASN A 203 11.42 4.74 17.40
N HIS A 204 12.13 5.20 18.44
CA HIS A 204 11.74 6.35 19.26
C HIS A 204 11.55 7.62 18.42
N HIS A 205 12.44 7.87 17.43
CA HIS A 205 12.34 9.01 16.54
C HIS A 205 11.02 9.01 15.76
N LEU A 206 10.66 7.87 15.17
CA LEU A 206 9.39 7.74 14.43
C LEU A 206 8.16 7.83 15.36
N LEU A 207 8.16 7.07 16.46
CA LEU A 207 6.95 6.85 17.25
C LEU A 207 6.71 7.93 18.31
N THR A 208 7.77 8.39 18.98
CA THR A 208 7.64 9.37 20.07
C THR A 208 7.88 10.78 19.56
N GLU A 209 9.02 11.05 18.91
CA GLU A 209 9.34 12.43 18.52
C GLU A 209 8.40 12.91 17.41
N ILE A 210 8.27 12.16 16.31
CA ILE A 210 7.48 12.58 15.15
C ILE A 210 5.99 12.31 15.36
N LEU A 211 5.60 11.05 15.50
CA LEU A 211 4.19 10.65 15.50
C LEU A 211 3.42 11.26 16.67
N ARG A 212 3.96 11.11 17.89
CA ARG A 212 3.28 11.61 19.10
C ARG A 212 3.63 13.06 19.40
N GLY A 213 4.91 13.43 19.36
CA GLY A 213 5.38 14.76 19.73
C GLY A 213 4.98 15.82 18.71
N GLU A 214 5.32 15.64 17.45
CA GLU A 214 5.06 16.67 16.44
C GLU A 214 3.63 16.63 15.87
N TRP A 215 3.09 15.43 15.63
CA TRP A 215 1.77 15.31 15.00
C TRP A 215 0.62 15.20 16.00
N GLY A 216 0.91 14.88 17.26
CA GLY A 216 -0.08 14.80 18.32
C GLY A 216 -0.92 13.53 18.30
N PHE A 217 -0.38 12.43 17.77
CA PHE A 217 -1.07 11.14 17.76
C PHE A 217 -1.21 10.58 19.19
N ASP A 218 -2.43 10.27 19.59
CA ASP A 218 -2.76 9.73 20.92
C ASP A 218 -3.42 8.35 20.88
N GLY A 219 -3.42 7.73 19.69
CA GLY A 219 -3.99 6.40 19.45
C GLY A 219 -3.03 5.25 19.74
N VAL A 220 -3.44 4.05 19.35
CA VAL A 220 -2.70 2.79 19.52
C VAL A 220 -1.78 2.52 18.33
N VAL A 221 -0.48 2.36 18.59
CA VAL A 221 0.46 1.81 17.60
C VAL A 221 0.48 0.30 17.74
N VAL A 222 -0.02 -0.40 16.73
CA VAL A 222 0.03 -1.87 16.65
C VAL A 222 1.21 -2.31 15.79
N SER A 223 1.87 -3.41 16.15
CA SER A 223 2.89 -4.01 15.26
C SER A 223 2.23 -4.64 14.04
N ASP A 224 2.88 -4.62 12.90
CA ASP A 224 2.54 -5.60 11.86
C ASP A 224 2.75 -7.03 12.39
N TRP A 225 2.09 -8.03 11.81
CA TRP A 225 1.99 -9.39 12.38
C TRP A 225 3.34 -10.09 12.47
N GLY A 226 3.87 -10.20 13.70
CA GLY A 226 5.21 -10.73 13.96
C GLY A 226 6.35 -9.72 13.72
N GLY A 227 6.03 -8.44 13.49
CA GLY A 227 6.98 -7.36 13.24
C GLY A 227 7.74 -6.87 14.49
N SER A 228 7.20 -7.08 15.69
CA SER A 228 7.89 -6.74 16.94
C SER A 228 9.15 -7.59 17.13
N ASN A 229 10.24 -6.99 17.57
CA ASN A 229 11.50 -7.69 17.87
C ASN A 229 11.80 -7.69 19.38
N ASP A 230 11.83 -6.53 20.04
CA ASP A 230 12.03 -6.37 21.48
C ASP A 230 10.83 -5.63 22.10
N PRO A 231 10.00 -6.30 22.91
CA PRO A 231 8.81 -5.67 23.50
C PRO A 231 9.14 -4.55 24.49
N VAL A 232 10.29 -4.59 25.14
CA VAL A 232 10.71 -3.56 26.09
C VAL A 232 11.12 -2.29 25.34
N ALA A 233 11.94 -2.45 24.30
CA ALA A 233 12.32 -1.35 23.42
C ALA A 233 11.10 -0.74 22.71
N ALA A 234 10.15 -1.56 22.30
CA ALA A 234 8.93 -1.12 21.64
C ALA A 234 8.10 -0.18 22.53
N ILE A 235 7.83 -0.58 23.77
CA ILE A 235 7.07 0.25 24.72
C ILE A 235 7.82 1.54 25.05
N ALA A 236 9.12 1.46 25.31
CA ALA A 236 9.96 2.64 25.57
C ALA A 236 10.02 3.60 24.38
N ALA A 237 9.89 3.09 23.17
CA ALA A 237 9.85 3.90 21.94
C ALA A 237 8.47 4.51 21.64
N GLY A 238 7.41 4.14 22.36
CA GLY A 238 6.07 4.68 22.15
C GLY A 238 5.11 3.77 21.39
N ALA A 239 5.46 2.50 21.11
CA ALA A 239 4.56 1.49 20.59
C ALA A 239 3.61 0.96 21.67
N ASN A 240 2.55 0.25 21.26
CA ASN A 240 1.56 -0.27 22.19
C ASN A 240 1.36 -1.77 22.09
N LEU A 241 0.75 -2.24 20.99
CA LEU A 241 0.19 -3.58 20.91
C LEU A 241 1.01 -4.48 20.01
N GLU A 242 1.59 -5.52 20.60
CA GLU A 242 2.31 -6.56 19.86
C GLU A 242 1.33 -7.62 19.34
N MET A 243 1.31 -7.78 18.02
CA MET A 243 0.50 -8.79 17.34
C MET A 243 1.38 -9.78 16.55
N PRO A 244 0.91 -11.02 16.29
CA PRO A 244 -0.40 -11.58 16.67
C PRO A 244 -0.46 -11.98 18.14
N ALA A 245 0.07 -13.10 18.54
CA ALA A 245 -0.01 -13.58 19.91
C ALA A 245 1.33 -14.21 20.33
N PRO A 246 2.24 -13.43 20.93
CA PRO A 246 3.53 -13.95 21.43
C PRO A 246 3.35 -14.83 22.67
N GLY A 247 2.14 -15.08 23.11
CA GLY A 247 1.82 -15.74 24.36
C GLY A 247 1.97 -14.78 25.54
N LEU A 248 2.54 -15.28 26.64
CA LEU A 248 2.82 -14.46 27.83
C LEU A 248 4.33 -14.18 28.03
N ASP A 249 5.18 -14.53 27.04
CA ASP A 249 6.61 -14.31 27.14
C ASP A 249 6.96 -12.79 27.08
N SER A 250 6.36 -12.06 26.14
CA SER A 250 6.51 -10.61 26.07
C SER A 250 5.97 -9.90 27.33
N VAL A 251 4.83 -10.36 27.84
CA VAL A 251 4.25 -9.87 29.11
C VAL A 251 5.23 -10.04 30.28
N ARG A 252 5.84 -11.23 30.39
CA ARG A 252 6.87 -11.50 31.40
C ARG A 252 8.06 -10.55 31.25
N GLN A 253 8.54 -10.36 30.02
CA GLN A 253 9.68 -9.46 29.75
C GLN A 253 9.40 -8.02 30.17
N LEU A 254 8.19 -7.51 29.92
CA LEU A 254 7.76 -6.18 30.34
C LEU A 254 7.71 -6.05 31.85
N VAL A 255 7.09 -7.00 32.53
CA VAL A 255 7.00 -7.00 34.02
C VAL A 255 8.40 -7.06 34.66
N GLU A 256 9.28 -7.91 34.15
CA GLU A 256 10.67 -8.01 34.59
C GLU A 256 11.44 -6.70 34.32
N ALA A 257 11.23 -6.07 33.17
CA ALA A 257 11.89 -4.83 32.79
C ALA A 257 11.50 -3.66 33.71
N VAL A 258 10.21 -3.54 34.06
CA VAL A 258 9.75 -2.54 35.03
C VAL A 258 10.37 -2.82 36.40
N ARG A 259 10.31 -4.06 36.90
CA ARG A 259 10.90 -4.44 38.18
C ARG A 259 12.41 -4.13 38.27
N ASP A 260 13.13 -4.38 37.16
CA ASP A 260 14.58 -4.22 37.07
C ASP A 260 15.00 -2.79 36.66
N GLY A 261 14.06 -1.86 36.48
CA GLY A 261 14.30 -0.46 36.09
C GLY A 261 14.78 -0.25 34.67
N ARG A 262 14.59 -1.23 33.77
CA ARG A 262 14.92 -1.13 32.35
C ARG A 262 13.80 -0.49 31.52
N LEU A 263 12.60 -0.45 32.06
CA LEU A 263 11.42 0.22 31.50
C LEU A 263 10.78 1.08 32.58
N ASP A 264 10.47 2.32 32.26
CA ASP A 264 9.70 3.17 33.15
C ASP A 264 8.25 2.67 33.27
N GLU A 265 7.74 2.55 34.50
CA GLU A 265 6.35 2.18 34.73
C GLU A 265 5.37 3.23 34.17
N ALA A 266 5.78 4.48 34.07
CA ALA A 266 4.97 5.52 33.46
C ALA A 266 4.75 5.28 31.97
N ASP A 267 5.77 4.85 31.23
CA ASP A 267 5.64 4.48 29.82
C ASP A 267 4.71 3.29 29.65
N LEU A 268 4.91 2.23 30.44
CA LEU A 268 4.02 1.06 30.42
C LEU A 268 2.57 1.47 30.68
N THR A 269 2.34 2.33 31.67
CA THR A 269 1.01 2.81 32.07
C THR A 269 0.37 3.65 30.96
N ALA A 270 1.13 4.57 30.36
CA ALA A 270 0.65 5.41 29.27
C ALA A 270 0.24 4.58 28.05
N ARG A 271 1.07 3.64 27.64
CA ARG A 271 0.77 2.75 26.48
C ARG A 271 -0.43 1.84 26.76
N ALA A 272 -0.53 1.29 27.99
CA ALA A 272 -1.67 0.48 28.39
C ALA A 272 -2.98 1.29 28.46
N ALA A 273 -2.90 2.57 28.86
CA ALA A 273 -4.08 3.45 28.89
C ALA A 273 -4.66 3.71 27.49
N GLU A 274 -3.82 3.82 26.47
CA GLU A 274 -4.26 4.00 25.09
C GLU A 274 -4.99 2.74 24.57
N VAL A 275 -4.46 1.55 24.81
CA VAL A 275 -5.11 0.28 24.47
C VAL A 275 -6.42 0.12 25.23
N LEU A 276 -6.44 0.44 26.53
CA LEU A 276 -7.64 0.41 27.36
C LEU A 276 -8.74 1.33 26.80
N ARG A 277 -8.38 2.56 26.37
CA ARG A 277 -9.29 3.51 25.75
C ARG A 277 -9.91 2.92 24.50
N LEU A 278 -9.10 2.36 23.60
CA LEU A 278 -9.56 1.73 22.36
C LEU A 278 -10.53 0.57 22.65
N ALA A 279 -10.20 -0.28 23.63
CA ALA A 279 -11.04 -1.42 24.03
C ALA A 279 -12.41 -0.99 24.58
N LEU A 280 -12.47 0.13 25.30
CA LEU A 280 -13.72 0.63 25.89
C LEU A 280 -14.58 1.40 24.87
N ASP A 281 -14.00 2.00 23.85
CA ASP A 281 -14.71 2.80 22.85
C ASP A 281 -15.43 1.96 21.79
N GLY A 282 -14.91 0.78 21.44
CA GLY A 282 -15.39 -0.05 20.33
C GLY A 282 -16.81 -0.59 20.44
N ARG A 283 -17.45 -0.61 21.63
CA ARG A 283 -18.73 -1.29 21.88
C ARG A 283 -19.97 -0.41 21.98
N ARG A 284 -19.87 0.88 21.68
CA ARG A 284 -20.94 1.84 21.96
C ARG A 284 -22.04 1.94 20.90
N THR A 285 -21.81 1.41 19.70
CA THR A 285 -22.76 1.52 18.57
C THR A 285 -23.43 0.17 18.27
N PRO A 286 -24.75 0.15 17.99
CA PRO A 286 -25.44 -1.05 17.52
C PRO A 286 -24.86 -1.55 16.20
N ARG A 287 -25.01 -2.87 15.93
CA ARG A 287 -24.68 -3.44 14.62
C ARG A 287 -25.61 -2.87 13.56
N PRO A 288 -25.09 -2.29 12.46
CA PRO A 288 -25.92 -1.84 11.37
C PRO A 288 -26.41 -3.01 10.53
N GLU A 289 -27.54 -2.85 9.88
CA GLU A 289 -27.93 -3.68 8.76
C GLU A 289 -27.14 -3.25 7.52
N ILE A 290 -26.73 -4.22 6.69
CA ILE A 290 -25.97 -3.98 5.48
C ILE A 290 -26.88 -4.15 4.27
N ASP A 291 -27.03 -3.08 3.53
CA ASP A 291 -27.59 -3.10 2.18
C ASP A 291 -26.48 -3.50 1.20
N ARG A 292 -26.41 -4.78 0.88
CA ARG A 292 -25.38 -5.34 0.00
C ARG A 292 -25.49 -4.87 -1.44
N ASP A 293 -26.71 -4.57 -1.89
CA ASP A 293 -26.92 -4.04 -3.24
C ASP A 293 -26.42 -2.59 -3.34
N ALA A 294 -26.70 -1.76 -2.34
CA ALA A 294 -26.15 -0.41 -2.27
C ALA A 294 -24.61 -0.39 -2.19
N HIS A 295 -24.00 -1.32 -1.45
CA HIS A 295 -22.55 -1.47 -1.38
C HIS A 295 -21.96 -1.97 -2.70
N HIS A 296 -22.64 -2.87 -3.41
CA HIS A 296 -22.26 -3.32 -4.74
C HIS A 296 -22.33 -2.18 -5.76
N ASP A 297 -23.39 -1.38 -5.72
CA ASP A 297 -23.53 -0.19 -6.55
C ASP A 297 -22.45 0.87 -6.26
N LEU A 298 -22.07 1.06 -4.98
CA LEU A 298 -20.95 1.91 -4.61
C LEU A 298 -19.63 1.35 -5.14
N ALA A 299 -19.40 0.04 -5.06
CA ALA A 299 -18.21 -0.61 -5.62
C ALA A 299 -18.13 -0.42 -7.14
N ARG A 300 -19.27 -0.53 -7.86
CA ARG A 300 -19.36 -0.26 -9.29
C ARG A 300 -19.05 1.20 -9.60
N ARG A 301 -19.66 2.15 -8.89
CA ARG A 301 -19.39 3.59 -9.05
C ARG A 301 -17.92 3.91 -8.78
N ALA A 302 -17.35 3.35 -7.72
CA ALA A 302 -15.94 3.55 -7.39
C ALA A 302 -15.01 3.02 -8.50
N ALA A 303 -15.36 1.91 -9.14
CA ALA A 303 -14.63 1.39 -10.29
C ALA A 303 -14.81 2.28 -11.54
N GLU A 304 -16.04 2.71 -11.86
CA GLU A 304 -16.34 3.60 -13.00
C GLU A 304 -15.55 4.91 -12.92
N GLU A 305 -15.54 5.54 -11.75
CA GLU A 305 -14.88 6.83 -11.53
C GLU A 305 -13.35 6.74 -11.41
N SER A 306 -12.82 5.51 -11.26
CA SER A 306 -11.39 5.24 -11.08
C SER A 306 -10.71 4.64 -12.30
N MET A 307 -11.43 3.93 -13.17
CA MET A 307 -10.83 3.38 -14.39
C MET A 307 -10.32 4.49 -15.30
N VAL A 308 -9.12 4.28 -15.85
CA VAL A 308 -8.42 5.31 -16.63
C VAL A 308 -8.43 4.94 -18.11
N LEU A 309 -9.02 5.79 -18.93
CA LEU A 309 -8.91 5.67 -20.38
C LEU A 309 -7.54 6.21 -20.80
N LEU A 310 -6.61 5.30 -21.13
CA LEU A 310 -5.22 5.65 -21.48
C LEU A 310 -5.08 6.05 -22.96
N ARG A 311 -5.86 5.44 -23.84
CA ARG A 311 -5.82 5.62 -25.30
C ARG A 311 -7.22 5.48 -25.87
N ASN A 312 -7.56 6.29 -26.88
CA ASN A 312 -8.81 6.20 -27.65
C ASN A 312 -8.61 6.82 -29.02
N GLU A 313 -7.98 6.06 -29.93
CA GLU A 313 -7.71 6.50 -31.30
C GLU A 313 -9.01 6.52 -32.12
N ASP A 314 -9.14 7.50 -32.96
CA ASP A 314 -10.28 7.73 -33.85
C ASP A 314 -11.66 7.75 -33.11
N GLY A 315 -11.64 7.85 -31.79
CA GLY A 315 -12.86 7.82 -30.97
C GLY A 315 -13.61 6.49 -31.06
N ILE A 316 -12.88 5.35 -31.13
CA ILE A 316 -13.50 4.02 -31.19
C ILE A 316 -14.41 3.76 -29.98
N LEU A 317 -14.08 4.31 -28.82
CA LEU A 317 -14.93 4.31 -27.64
C LEU A 317 -15.67 5.66 -27.52
N PRO A 318 -16.95 5.65 -27.08
CA PRO A 318 -17.75 4.49 -26.68
C PRO A 318 -18.23 3.68 -27.88
N LEU A 319 -18.41 2.35 -27.68
CA LEU A 319 -18.94 1.44 -28.68
C LEU A 319 -20.45 1.68 -28.90
N ALA A 320 -20.85 1.81 -30.13
CA ALA A 320 -22.26 2.00 -30.49
C ALA A 320 -23.12 0.74 -30.19
N PRO A 321 -24.39 0.90 -29.79
CA PRO A 321 -25.30 -0.22 -29.65
C PRO A 321 -25.35 -1.07 -30.93
N GLY A 322 -25.33 -2.40 -30.79
CA GLY A 322 -25.32 -3.35 -31.90
C GLY A 322 -23.92 -3.65 -32.45
N THR A 323 -22.85 -3.00 -31.99
CA THR A 323 -21.49 -3.36 -32.39
C THR A 323 -21.20 -4.83 -32.07
N ARG A 324 -20.69 -5.55 -33.06
CA ARG A 324 -20.35 -6.97 -32.97
C ARG A 324 -18.97 -7.08 -32.31
N VAL A 325 -18.91 -7.69 -31.11
CA VAL A 325 -17.69 -7.81 -30.34
C VAL A 325 -17.26 -9.27 -30.16
N ALA A 326 -15.99 -9.56 -30.36
CA ALA A 326 -15.35 -10.79 -29.89
C ALA A 326 -14.75 -10.53 -28.53
N LEU A 327 -15.16 -11.29 -27.52
CA LEU A 327 -14.62 -11.21 -26.16
C LEU A 327 -13.47 -12.19 -26.00
N ILE A 328 -12.28 -11.71 -25.72
CA ILE A 328 -11.05 -12.50 -25.73
C ILE A 328 -10.27 -12.32 -24.44
N GLY A 329 -9.78 -13.41 -23.89
CA GLY A 329 -8.89 -13.42 -22.74
C GLY A 329 -9.41 -14.30 -21.59
N ASP A 330 -8.48 -14.94 -20.87
CA ASP A 330 -8.78 -15.69 -19.63
C ASP A 330 -9.48 -14.81 -18.59
N MET A 331 -9.04 -13.57 -18.46
CA MET A 331 -9.58 -12.60 -17.49
C MET A 331 -10.97 -12.07 -17.89
N ALA A 332 -11.45 -12.37 -19.09
CA ALA A 332 -12.80 -12.02 -19.51
C ALA A 332 -13.88 -12.96 -18.93
N ASP A 333 -13.50 -14.17 -18.54
CA ASP A 333 -14.37 -15.15 -17.89
C ASP A 333 -14.07 -15.27 -16.39
N THR A 334 -12.78 -15.24 -16.03
CA THR A 334 -12.31 -15.29 -14.65
C THR A 334 -11.56 -13.98 -14.31
N PRO A 335 -12.26 -12.93 -13.85
CA PRO A 335 -11.68 -11.60 -13.71
C PRO A 335 -10.59 -11.54 -12.64
N ARG A 336 -9.55 -10.73 -12.89
CA ARG A 336 -8.59 -10.30 -11.88
C ARG A 336 -9.10 -9.00 -11.25
N TYR A 337 -9.62 -9.05 -10.03
CA TYR A 337 -10.35 -7.94 -9.40
C TYR A 337 -9.71 -7.40 -8.11
N GLN A 338 -8.78 -8.14 -7.51
CA GLN A 338 -8.09 -7.78 -6.27
C GLN A 338 -6.65 -8.31 -6.24
N GLY A 339 -5.84 -7.81 -5.30
CA GLY A 339 -4.50 -8.31 -5.03
C GLY A 339 -4.48 -9.64 -4.28
N ALA A 340 -3.29 -10.22 -4.15
CA ALA A 340 -3.07 -11.45 -3.41
C ALA A 340 -2.33 -11.18 -2.09
N GLY A 341 -2.72 -11.89 -1.03
CA GLY A 341 -2.13 -11.75 0.31
C GLY A 341 -3.17 -11.48 1.39
N SER A 342 -2.75 -10.83 2.47
CA SER A 342 -3.57 -10.57 3.66
C SER A 342 -4.81 -9.68 3.36
N SER A 343 -4.76 -8.88 2.32
CA SER A 343 -5.86 -8.01 1.90
C SER A 343 -6.96 -8.70 1.07
N ALA A 344 -6.81 -10.00 0.73
CA ALA A 344 -7.76 -10.70 -0.13
C ALA A 344 -9.13 -10.85 0.54
N VAL A 345 -10.18 -10.42 -0.13
CA VAL A 345 -11.57 -10.41 0.34
C VAL A 345 -12.32 -11.60 -0.27
N ASN A 346 -13.22 -12.21 0.50
CA ASN A 346 -14.21 -13.15 -0.03
C ASN A 346 -15.43 -12.33 -0.50
N PRO A 347 -15.60 -12.09 -1.83
CA PRO A 347 -16.61 -11.16 -2.30
C PRO A 347 -18.02 -11.71 -2.12
N THR A 348 -18.96 -10.84 -1.75
CA THR A 348 -20.37 -11.20 -1.66
C THR A 348 -20.98 -11.53 -3.02
N ARG A 349 -20.44 -10.93 -4.07
CA ARG A 349 -20.83 -11.10 -5.47
C ARG A 349 -19.61 -10.80 -6.35
N LEU A 350 -19.45 -11.48 -7.45
CA LEU A 350 -18.41 -11.20 -8.43
C LEU A 350 -19.01 -11.34 -9.82
N SER A 351 -18.92 -10.28 -10.61
CA SER A 351 -19.36 -10.27 -11.99
C SER A 351 -18.16 -10.47 -12.93
N SER A 352 -18.31 -11.35 -13.93
CA SER A 352 -17.32 -11.47 -15.00
C SER A 352 -17.66 -10.51 -16.16
N PRO A 353 -16.66 -10.09 -16.95
CA PRO A 353 -16.89 -9.32 -18.17
C PRO A 353 -17.85 -9.99 -19.15
N ARG A 354 -17.80 -11.31 -19.25
CA ARG A 354 -18.70 -12.10 -20.08
C ARG A 354 -20.16 -11.99 -19.63
N GLU A 355 -20.40 -12.02 -18.31
CA GLU A 355 -21.73 -11.82 -17.74
C GLU A 355 -22.20 -10.36 -17.88
N ALA A 356 -21.31 -9.41 -17.63
CA ALA A 356 -21.62 -7.98 -17.69
C ALA A 356 -21.96 -7.49 -19.12
N LEU A 357 -21.40 -8.13 -20.16
CA LEU A 357 -21.77 -7.83 -21.54
C LEU A 357 -23.20 -8.25 -21.89
N ALA A 358 -23.79 -9.19 -21.15
CA ALA A 358 -25.17 -9.59 -21.36
C ALA A 358 -26.12 -8.42 -21.03
N GLY A 359 -26.82 -7.90 -22.01
CA GLY A 359 -27.72 -6.75 -21.83
C GLY A 359 -27.08 -5.38 -22.04
N SER A 360 -25.81 -5.29 -22.39
CA SER A 360 -25.11 -4.03 -22.68
C SER A 360 -25.49 -3.34 -23.99
N GLY A 361 -26.32 -4.01 -24.84
CA GLY A 361 -26.61 -3.53 -26.17
C GLY A 361 -25.56 -3.90 -27.22
N LEU A 362 -24.41 -4.46 -26.83
CA LEU A 362 -23.40 -4.99 -27.72
C LEU A 362 -23.75 -6.42 -28.18
N GLN A 363 -23.32 -6.82 -29.36
CA GLN A 363 -23.54 -8.18 -29.87
C GLN A 363 -22.29 -9.03 -29.67
N LEU A 364 -22.30 -9.88 -28.65
CA LEU A 364 -21.22 -10.86 -28.45
C LEU A 364 -21.26 -11.90 -29.54
N THR A 365 -20.28 -11.88 -30.47
CA THR A 365 -20.19 -12.84 -31.58
C THR A 365 -19.54 -14.14 -31.13
N ALA A 366 -18.48 -14.05 -30.28
CA ALA A 366 -17.77 -15.20 -29.77
C ALA A 366 -17.07 -14.85 -28.46
N PHE A 367 -16.82 -15.85 -27.64
CA PHE A 367 -15.86 -15.82 -26.54
C PHE A 367 -14.70 -16.78 -26.88
N ALA A 368 -13.46 -16.31 -26.69
CA ALA A 368 -12.26 -17.12 -26.81
C ALA A 368 -11.33 -16.87 -25.62
N GLN A 369 -10.89 -17.95 -24.98
CA GLN A 369 -9.99 -17.84 -23.83
C GLN A 369 -8.64 -17.22 -24.20
N GLY A 370 -8.10 -17.51 -25.39
CA GLY A 370 -6.91 -16.90 -25.97
C GLY A 370 -5.58 -17.26 -25.30
N TYR A 371 -5.55 -17.33 -24.00
CA TYR A 371 -4.38 -17.73 -23.21
C TYR A 371 -4.80 -18.39 -21.91
N ARG A 372 -3.87 -19.07 -21.24
CA ARG A 372 -4.01 -19.54 -19.85
C ARG A 372 -3.10 -18.72 -18.96
N ARG A 373 -3.61 -18.28 -17.81
CA ARG A 373 -2.99 -17.28 -16.93
C ARG A 373 -1.54 -17.60 -16.53
N HIS A 374 -1.24 -18.86 -16.22
CA HIS A 374 0.07 -19.28 -15.73
C HIS A 374 0.80 -20.24 -16.69
N SER A 375 0.48 -20.17 -17.98
CA SER A 375 1.03 -21.08 -18.98
C SER A 375 1.82 -20.34 -20.06
N PRO A 376 2.75 -21.01 -20.73
CA PRO A 376 3.36 -20.50 -21.94
C PRO A 376 2.33 -20.31 -23.04
N VAL A 377 2.74 -19.75 -24.17
CA VAL A 377 1.90 -19.56 -25.35
C VAL A 377 1.21 -20.86 -25.76
N ASP A 378 -0.13 -20.82 -25.92
CA ASP A 378 -0.97 -21.91 -26.41
C ASP A 378 -1.49 -21.53 -27.80
N HIS A 379 -0.87 -22.06 -28.85
CA HIS A 379 -1.21 -21.71 -30.23
C HIS A 379 -2.59 -22.19 -30.67
N ASP A 380 -3.20 -23.15 -29.98
CA ASP A 380 -4.57 -23.58 -30.28
C ASP A 380 -5.55 -22.52 -29.76
N LEU A 381 -5.35 -22.04 -28.54
CA LEU A 381 -6.14 -20.92 -27.99
C LEU A 381 -5.93 -19.61 -28.77
N GLU A 382 -4.72 -19.34 -29.24
CA GLU A 382 -4.46 -18.17 -30.10
C GLU A 382 -5.25 -18.26 -31.41
N ARG A 383 -5.27 -19.43 -32.11
CA ARG A 383 -6.01 -19.61 -33.36
C ARG A 383 -7.51 -19.40 -33.17
N ASP A 384 -8.06 -19.92 -32.08
CA ASP A 384 -9.48 -19.73 -31.78
C ASP A 384 -9.81 -18.25 -31.53
N ALA A 385 -8.95 -17.55 -30.84
CA ALA A 385 -9.08 -16.11 -30.57
C ALA A 385 -8.95 -15.27 -31.87
N VAL A 386 -8.00 -15.61 -32.73
CA VAL A 386 -7.82 -14.95 -34.03
C VAL A 386 -9.06 -15.15 -34.90
N ALA A 387 -9.62 -16.37 -34.96
CA ALA A 387 -10.85 -16.65 -35.71
C ALA A 387 -12.04 -15.84 -35.15
N ALA A 388 -12.19 -15.78 -33.84
CA ALA A 388 -13.22 -14.97 -33.20
C ALA A 388 -13.07 -13.47 -33.52
N ALA A 389 -11.85 -12.94 -33.44
CA ALA A 389 -11.55 -11.55 -33.75
C ALA A 389 -11.83 -11.17 -35.20
N ALA A 390 -11.51 -12.06 -36.15
CA ALA A 390 -11.71 -11.81 -37.57
C ALA A 390 -13.20 -11.69 -37.97
N ASP A 391 -14.11 -12.31 -37.21
CA ASP A 391 -15.56 -12.26 -37.46
C ASP A 391 -16.29 -11.14 -36.69
N ALA A 392 -15.59 -10.27 -35.98
CA ALA A 392 -16.17 -9.19 -35.19
C ALA A 392 -15.80 -7.80 -35.70
N ASP A 393 -16.62 -6.79 -35.39
CA ASP A 393 -16.30 -5.39 -35.67
C ASP A 393 -15.19 -4.88 -34.74
N VAL A 394 -15.17 -5.38 -33.49
CA VAL A 394 -14.18 -5.01 -32.45
C VAL A 394 -13.72 -6.26 -31.71
N ALA A 395 -12.41 -6.40 -31.52
CA ALA A 395 -11.82 -7.38 -30.61
C ALA A 395 -11.63 -6.76 -29.23
N LEU A 396 -12.42 -7.19 -28.26
CA LEU A 396 -12.35 -6.75 -26.87
C LEU A 396 -11.46 -7.71 -26.08
N LEU A 397 -10.24 -7.28 -25.81
CA LEU A 397 -9.17 -8.14 -25.28
C LEU A 397 -8.87 -7.79 -23.80
N TYR A 398 -9.05 -8.78 -22.92
CA TYR A 398 -8.75 -8.65 -21.49
C TYR A 398 -7.37 -9.18 -21.17
N LEU A 399 -6.49 -8.28 -20.74
CA LEU A 399 -5.09 -8.56 -20.40
C LEU A 399 -4.78 -8.08 -18.98
N GLY A 400 -3.70 -8.57 -18.38
CA GLY A 400 -3.28 -8.08 -17.07
C GLY A 400 -2.24 -8.95 -16.40
N LEU A 401 -1.90 -8.55 -15.18
CA LEU A 401 -1.02 -9.31 -14.32
C LEU A 401 -1.81 -10.36 -13.53
N ASP A 402 -1.13 -11.43 -13.19
CA ASP A 402 -1.71 -12.51 -12.36
C ASP A 402 -1.47 -12.29 -10.86
N GLU A 403 -2.03 -13.17 -10.04
CA GLU A 403 -1.95 -13.16 -8.59
C GLU A 403 -0.54 -13.46 -8.06
N ILE A 404 0.34 -13.96 -8.92
CA ILE A 404 1.73 -14.29 -8.61
C ILE A 404 2.61 -13.07 -8.82
N SER A 405 2.37 -12.36 -9.91
CA SER A 405 3.15 -11.18 -10.30
C SER A 405 2.92 -10.01 -9.36
N GLU A 406 1.71 -9.90 -8.76
CA GLU A 406 1.36 -8.86 -7.81
C GLU A 406 0.80 -9.48 -6.54
N SER A 407 1.66 -9.66 -5.54
CA SER A 407 1.32 -10.32 -4.29
C SER A 407 2.10 -9.74 -3.13
N GLU A 408 1.49 -9.80 -1.95
CA GLU A 408 2.20 -9.63 -0.70
C GLU A 408 3.31 -10.67 -0.55
N GLY A 409 4.49 -10.21 -0.08
CA GLY A 409 5.66 -11.05 0.18
C GLY A 409 6.57 -11.26 -1.03
N VAL A 410 6.22 -10.73 -2.20
CA VAL A 410 7.00 -10.90 -3.45
C VAL A 410 7.06 -9.58 -4.20
N ASP A 411 8.25 -9.12 -4.58
CA ASP A 411 8.44 -8.01 -5.51
C ASP A 411 8.55 -8.53 -6.94
N ARG A 412 8.09 -7.73 -7.90
CA ARG A 412 8.19 -8.03 -9.33
C ARG A 412 9.64 -7.96 -9.80
N ARG A 413 9.94 -8.67 -10.89
CA ARG A 413 11.27 -8.67 -11.53
C ARG A 413 11.34 -7.77 -12.76
N HIS A 414 10.20 -7.53 -13.39
CA HIS A 414 10.00 -6.73 -14.61
C HIS A 414 8.60 -6.12 -14.59
N ILE A 415 8.35 -5.21 -15.51
CA ILE A 415 7.02 -4.59 -15.68
C ILE A 415 6.23 -5.15 -16.86
N ASP A 416 6.78 -6.14 -17.57
CA ASP A 416 6.15 -6.70 -18.76
C ASP A 416 4.87 -7.48 -18.43
N LEU A 417 3.94 -7.50 -19.38
CA LEU A 417 2.85 -8.47 -19.39
C LEU A 417 3.39 -9.86 -19.76
N PRO A 418 2.68 -10.95 -19.40
CA PRO A 418 3.08 -12.30 -19.76
C PRO A 418 3.23 -12.48 -21.27
N ASP A 419 4.26 -13.22 -21.72
CA ASP A 419 4.54 -13.47 -23.15
C ASP A 419 3.36 -14.04 -23.91
N ALA A 420 2.55 -14.91 -23.27
CA ALA A 420 1.36 -15.49 -23.88
C ALA A 420 0.32 -14.41 -24.23
N GLN A 421 0.17 -13.40 -23.40
CA GLN A 421 -0.76 -12.29 -23.65
C GLN A 421 -0.24 -11.36 -24.76
N LEU A 422 1.07 -11.09 -24.78
CA LEU A 422 1.69 -10.26 -25.84
C LEU A 422 1.69 -10.98 -27.20
N SER A 423 1.86 -12.31 -27.23
CA SER A 423 1.71 -13.11 -28.43
C SER A 423 0.29 -13.05 -28.98
N LEU A 424 -0.69 -13.29 -28.11
CA LEU A 424 -2.10 -13.20 -28.44
C LEU A 424 -2.48 -11.81 -28.99
N LEU A 425 -2.04 -10.73 -28.33
CA LEU A 425 -2.34 -9.37 -28.79
C LEU A 425 -1.84 -9.14 -30.22
N ARG A 426 -0.60 -9.53 -30.52
CA ARG A 426 -0.04 -9.40 -31.87
C ARG A 426 -0.84 -10.18 -32.90
N ALA A 427 -1.23 -11.41 -32.57
CA ALA A 427 -2.00 -12.27 -33.45
C ALA A 427 -3.41 -11.72 -33.71
N VAL A 428 -4.09 -11.23 -32.67
CA VAL A 428 -5.43 -10.63 -32.76
C VAL A 428 -5.38 -9.31 -33.54
N ALA A 429 -4.39 -8.44 -33.26
CA ALA A 429 -4.23 -7.16 -33.97
C ALA A 429 -3.94 -7.35 -35.49
N ALA A 430 -3.27 -8.43 -35.84
CA ALA A 430 -3.07 -8.77 -37.26
C ALA A 430 -4.36 -9.22 -37.95
N ALA A 431 -5.32 -9.78 -37.24
CA ALA A 431 -6.60 -10.28 -37.77
C ALA A 431 -7.71 -9.21 -37.74
N ASN A 432 -7.71 -8.35 -36.74
CA ASN A 432 -8.69 -7.27 -36.59
C ASN A 432 -7.97 -5.99 -36.12
N PRO A 433 -7.98 -4.90 -36.89
CA PRO A 433 -7.34 -3.66 -36.48
C PRO A 433 -8.02 -3.00 -35.26
N ASN A 434 -9.32 -3.20 -35.07
CA ASN A 434 -10.10 -2.57 -34.02
C ASN A 434 -9.96 -3.31 -32.70
N VAL A 435 -8.77 -3.26 -32.11
CA VAL A 435 -8.48 -3.88 -30.81
C VAL A 435 -8.72 -2.88 -29.70
N VAL A 436 -9.57 -3.23 -28.75
CA VAL A 436 -9.79 -2.52 -27.49
C VAL A 436 -9.30 -3.40 -26.35
N VAL A 437 -8.36 -2.90 -25.57
CA VAL A 437 -7.81 -3.62 -24.41
C VAL A 437 -8.43 -3.11 -23.11
N VAL A 438 -8.92 -4.03 -22.27
CA VAL A 438 -9.20 -3.78 -20.85
C VAL A 438 -8.07 -4.39 -20.04
N LEU A 439 -7.30 -3.52 -19.36
CA LEU A 439 -6.09 -3.90 -18.65
C LEU A 439 -6.37 -4.04 -17.15
N SER A 440 -6.04 -5.21 -16.57
CA SER A 440 -6.16 -5.50 -15.14
C SER A 440 -4.77 -5.70 -14.52
N ALA A 441 -4.22 -4.65 -13.89
CA ALA A 441 -2.94 -4.66 -13.19
C ALA A 441 -2.99 -3.66 -12.04
N GLY A 442 -2.52 -4.03 -10.85
CA GLY A 442 -2.55 -3.16 -9.66
C GLY A 442 -1.43 -2.13 -9.61
N SER A 443 -0.53 -2.14 -10.59
CA SER A 443 0.60 -1.23 -10.72
C SER A 443 1.03 -1.08 -12.18
N VAL A 444 2.06 -0.28 -12.41
CA VAL A 444 2.63 -0.01 -13.74
C VAL A 444 3.00 -1.29 -14.49
N VAL A 445 2.63 -1.36 -15.76
CA VAL A 445 3.09 -2.36 -16.71
C VAL A 445 3.80 -1.70 -17.88
N ASP A 446 4.66 -2.46 -18.58
CA ASP A 446 5.20 -2.03 -19.88
C ASP A 446 4.06 -1.77 -20.86
N THR A 447 4.18 -0.69 -21.58
CA THR A 447 3.16 -0.21 -22.53
C THR A 447 3.66 -0.10 -23.96
N GLY A 448 4.76 -0.75 -24.30
CA GLY A 448 5.31 -0.79 -25.66
C GLY A 448 4.38 -1.44 -26.69
N TRP A 449 3.38 -2.16 -26.23
CA TRP A 449 2.38 -2.85 -27.06
C TRP A 449 1.15 -1.98 -27.41
N VAL A 450 0.91 -0.86 -26.72
CA VAL A 450 -0.34 -0.09 -26.84
C VAL A 450 -0.57 0.48 -28.24
N ASP A 451 0.50 0.69 -29.01
CA ASP A 451 0.39 1.20 -30.39
C ASP A 451 -0.25 0.18 -31.37
N GLN A 452 -0.44 -1.07 -30.94
CA GLN A 452 -1.16 -2.11 -31.65
C GLN A 452 -2.67 -2.13 -31.34
N THR A 453 -3.16 -1.15 -30.57
CA THR A 453 -4.55 -1.08 -30.09
C THR A 453 -5.16 0.26 -30.44
N HIS A 454 -6.49 0.31 -30.64
CA HIS A 454 -7.22 1.57 -30.84
C HIS A 454 -7.61 2.21 -29.50
N ALA A 455 -7.92 1.40 -28.50
CA ALA A 455 -8.20 1.92 -27.17
C ALA A 455 -7.64 1.03 -26.07
N VAL A 456 -7.31 1.67 -24.95
CA VAL A 456 -6.88 1.00 -23.71
C VAL A 456 -7.62 1.60 -22.53
N LEU A 457 -8.46 0.79 -21.88
CA LEU A 457 -9.10 1.11 -20.62
C LEU A 457 -8.37 0.38 -19.49
N HIS A 458 -7.71 1.12 -18.61
CA HIS A 458 -6.99 0.54 -17.49
C HIS A 458 -7.90 0.45 -16.26
N GLY A 459 -8.29 -0.76 -15.90
CA GLY A 459 -9.19 -1.04 -14.78
C GLY A 459 -8.48 -1.20 -13.45
N TYR A 460 -7.16 -1.23 -13.42
CA TYR A 460 -6.42 -1.61 -12.22
C TYR A 460 -6.97 -2.92 -11.62
N LEU A 461 -7.22 -2.96 -10.29
CA LEU A 461 -7.89 -4.06 -9.59
C LEU A 461 -9.21 -3.52 -9.04
N SER A 462 -10.24 -3.65 -9.84
CA SER A 462 -11.47 -2.85 -9.76
C SER A 462 -12.56 -3.41 -8.84
N GLY A 463 -12.25 -4.42 -8.00
CA GLY A 463 -13.21 -4.96 -7.05
C GLY A 463 -14.30 -5.81 -7.70
N GLN A 464 -15.28 -6.20 -6.87
CA GLN A 464 -16.32 -7.17 -7.26
C GLN A 464 -17.23 -6.74 -8.41
N ALA A 465 -17.40 -5.44 -8.63
CA ALA A 465 -18.28 -4.85 -9.65
C ALA A 465 -17.51 -4.23 -10.83
N GLY A 466 -16.21 -4.50 -10.93
CA GLY A 466 -15.32 -3.91 -11.93
C GLY A 466 -15.70 -4.28 -13.36
N ALA A 467 -16.21 -5.47 -13.58
CA ALA A 467 -16.66 -5.89 -14.91
C ALA A 467 -17.87 -5.08 -15.42
N GLU A 468 -18.84 -4.84 -14.54
CA GLU A 468 -20.01 -4.01 -14.84
C GLU A 468 -19.59 -2.55 -15.13
N ALA A 469 -18.67 -2.01 -14.31
CA ALA A 469 -18.10 -0.69 -14.51
C ALA A 469 -17.39 -0.54 -15.86
N ALA A 470 -16.56 -1.52 -16.22
CA ALA A 470 -15.84 -1.51 -17.50
C ALA A 470 -16.81 -1.51 -18.69
N VAL A 471 -17.83 -2.35 -18.66
CA VAL A 471 -18.82 -2.41 -19.73
C VAL A 471 -19.57 -1.08 -19.89
N ARG A 472 -19.99 -0.44 -18.80
CA ARG A 472 -20.65 0.87 -18.85
C ARG A 472 -19.75 1.97 -19.42
N LEU A 473 -18.46 1.92 -19.11
CA LEU A 473 -17.48 2.82 -19.75
C LEU A 473 -17.32 2.52 -21.23
N LEU A 474 -17.23 1.23 -21.62
CA LEU A 474 -17.09 0.83 -23.03
C LEU A 474 -18.31 1.19 -23.90
N THR A 475 -19.53 1.21 -23.31
CA THR A 475 -20.76 1.56 -24.02
C THR A 475 -21.14 3.04 -23.97
N GLY A 476 -20.46 3.83 -23.13
CA GLY A 476 -20.79 5.24 -22.93
C GLY A 476 -21.96 5.49 -21.96
N ASP A 477 -22.44 4.45 -21.26
CA ASP A 477 -23.40 4.60 -20.14
C ASP A 477 -22.76 5.32 -18.95
N ALA A 478 -21.43 5.36 -18.91
CA ALA A 478 -20.61 6.18 -18.04
C ALA A 478 -19.46 6.83 -18.83
N THR A 479 -19.05 8.04 -18.42
CA THR A 479 -17.94 8.76 -19.05
C THR A 479 -16.66 8.57 -18.22
N PRO A 480 -15.53 8.12 -18.82
CA PRO A 480 -14.26 7.99 -18.10
C PRO A 480 -13.82 9.31 -17.49
N SER A 481 -13.43 9.28 -16.22
CA SER A 481 -12.94 10.44 -15.46
C SER A 481 -11.70 10.13 -14.63
N GLY A 482 -11.27 8.87 -14.61
CA GLY A 482 -10.10 8.45 -13.86
C GLY A 482 -8.81 9.07 -14.39
N LYS A 483 -7.89 9.38 -13.48
CA LYS A 483 -6.56 9.94 -13.77
C LYS A 483 -5.50 9.08 -13.07
N LEU A 484 -4.40 8.78 -13.77
CA LEU A 484 -3.31 7.98 -13.19
C LEU A 484 -2.77 8.59 -11.89
N ALA A 485 -2.60 7.78 -10.88
CA ALA A 485 -1.99 8.15 -9.61
C ALA A 485 -0.48 7.77 -9.56
N GLU A 486 0.07 7.37 -10.68
CA GLU A 486 1.48 7.00 -10.86
C GLU A 486 1.92 7.19 -12.31
N THR A 487 3.22 7.40 -12.52
CA THR A 487 3.84 7.62 -13.82
C THR A 487 4.08 6.30 -14.53
N TYR A 488 3.76 6.22 -15.81
CA TYR A 488 4.08 5.09 -16.69
C TYR A 488 5.33 5.42 -17.53
N PRO A 489 6.52 4.89 -17.17
CA PRO A 489 7.75 5.11 -17.93
C PRO A 489 7.69 4.40 -19.29
N LEU A 490 8.57 4.77 -20.22
CA LEU A 490 8.74 4.02 -21.47
C LEU A 490 9.40 2.66 -21.24
N ALA A 491 10.29 2.57 -20.25
CA ALA A 491 10.96 1.34 -19.86
C ALA A 491 11.30 1.36 -18.37
N LEU A 492 11.46 0.19 -17.78
CA LEU A 492 11.91 0.07 -16.39
C LEU A 492 13.25 0.75 -16.12
N THR A 493 14.13 0.80 -17.13
CA THR A 493 15.44 1.49 -17.08
C THR A 493 15.33 2.99 -16.85
N ASP A 494 14.17 3.60 -17.11
CA ASP A 494 13.94 5.03 -16.93
C ASP A 494 13.49 5.39 -15.50
N THR A 495 13.33 4.38 -14.64
CA THR A 495 12.96 4.58 -13.23
C THR A 495 14.19 4.81 -12.34
N PRO A 496 14.07 5.61 -11.26
CA PRO A 496 15.21 5.93 -10.38
C PRO A 496 15.73 4.72 -9.61
N THR A 497 14.92 3.68 -9.48
CA THR A 497 15.23 2.47 -8.72
C THR A 497 15.78 1.33 -9.57
N PHE A 498 15.92 1.50 -10.89
CA PHE A 498 16.41 0.46 -11.79
C PHE A 498 17.76 -0.11 -11.35
N GLY A 499 17.87 -1.45 -11.35
CA GLY A 499 19.06 -2.20 -10.93
C GLY A 499 19.35 -2.16 -9.43
N ARG A 500 18.46 -1.56 -8.61
CA ARG A 500 18.63 -1.41 -7.16
C ARG A 500 17.41 -1.83 -6.35
N PHE A 501 16.31 -2.11 -7.01
CA PHE A 501 15.07 -2.56 -6.39
C PHE A 501 14.63 -3.92 -6.98
N PRO A 502 14.17 -4.87 -6.12
CA PRO A 502 14.32 -4.83 -4.68
C PRO A 502 15.79 -5.00 -4.26
N ALA A 503 16.18 -4.41 -3.13
CA ALA A 503 17.50 -4.62 -2.59
C ALA A 503 17.66 -6.09 -2.16
N GLU A 504 18.61 -6.79 -2.78
CA GLU A 504 18.84 -8.23 -2.50
C GLU A 504 19.52 -8.47 -1.14
N GLY A 505 20.20 -7.45 -0.62
CA GLY A 505 20.85 -7.47 0.69
C GLY A 505 19.88 -7.20 1.84
N ARG A 506 20.46 -6.75 2.98
CA ARG A 506 19.69 -6.35 4.18
C ARG A 506 19.39 -4.86 4.21
N THR A 507 19.98 -4.10 3.31
CA THR A 507 19.92 -2.64 3.28
C THR A 507 19.29 -2.19 1.98
N SER A 508 18.19 -1.46 2.08
CA SER A 508 17.52 -0.77 0.98
C SER A 508 17.83 0.71 1.08
N VAL A 509 18.77 1.21 0.29
CA VAL A 509 19.19 2.62 0.33
C VAL A 509 18.34 3.44 -0.63
N TYR A 510 17.77 4.54 -0.16
CA TYR A 510 16.88 5.42 -0.92
C TYR A 510 17.67 6.51 -1.63
N ARG A 511 18.48 6.07 -2.61
CA ARG A 511 19.52 6.86 -3.29
C ARG A 511 18.99 7.97 -4.19
N GLU A 512 17.76 7.85 -4.59
CA GLU A 512 17.06 8.80 -5.43
C GLU A 512 16.56 10.03 -4.65
N GLY A 513 16.56 9.97 -3.30
CA GLY A 513 16.08 11.04 -2.45
C GLY A 513 14.65 11.46 -2.81
N LEU A 514 14.45 12.76 -3.06
CA LEU A 514 13.13 13.31 -3.40
C LEU A 514 12.60 12.92 -4.79
N PHE A 515 13.41 12.28 -5.64
CA PHE A 515 13.09 12.05 -7.04
C PHE A 515 12.47 10.66 -7.26
N VAL A 516 11.18 10.54 -6.96
CA VAL A 516 10.35 9.34 -7.19
C VAL A 516 9.25 9.68 -8.19
N GLY A 517 8.87 8.74 -9.06
CA GLY A 517 7.77 8.89 -10.00
C GLY A 517 7.93 10.09 -10.94
N TYR A 518 6.89 10.91 -11.09
CA TYR A 518 6.92 12.10 -11.97
C TYR A 518 8.02 13.09 -11.57
N ARG A 519 8.35 13.19 -10.27
CA ARG A 519 9.43 14.07 -9.79
C ARG A 519 10.78 13.69 -10.40
N HIS A 520 11.03 12.40 -10.57
CA HIS A 520 12.23 11.90 -11.24
C HIS A 520 12.13 12.09 -12.75
N ALA A 521 11.05 11.64 -13.37
CA ALA A 521 10.92 11.65 -14.83
C ALA A 521 11.10 13.06 -15.39
N GLU A 522 10.45 14.05 -14.80
CA GLU A 522 10.53 15.45 -15.22
C GLU A 522 11.92 16.07 -14.94
N ALA A 523 12.45 15.88 -13.72
CA ALA A 523 13.75 16.42 -13.35
C ALA A 523 14.91 15.83 -14.15
N ALA A 524 14.80 14.56 -14.56
CA ALA A 524 15.78 13.87 -15.40
C ALA A 524 15.55 14.06 -16.91
N GLY A 525 14.48 14.77 -17.31
CA GLY A 525 14.07 14.93 -18.71
C GLY A 525 13.78 13.58 -19.39
N ARG A 526 13.27 12.59 -18.64
CA ARG A 526 12.90 11.28 -19.18
C ARG A 526 11.50 11.33 -19.76
N PRO A 527 11.32 10.98 -21.04
CA PRO A 527 10.00 10.84 -21.61
C PRO A 527 9.25 9.69 -20.93
N VAL A 528 7.94 9.87 -20.77
CA VAL A 528 7.06 8.85 -20.19
C VAL A 528 5.95 8.49 -21.17
N ARG A 529 5.41 7.29 -21.07
CA ARG A 529 4.27 6.88 -21.91
C ARG A 529 3.00 7.62 -21.49
N TYR A 530 2.73 7.60 -20.18
CA TYR A 530 1.63 8.35 -19.60
C TYR A 530 2.14 9.07 -18.34
N PRO A 531 1.98 10.39 -18.28
CA PRO A 531 2.40 11.17 -17.13
C PRO A 531 1.48 10.95 -15.93
N PHE A 532 1.96 11.26 -14.76
CA PHE A 532 1.15 11.35 -13.54
C PHE A 532 -0.05 12.27 -13.76
N GLY A 533 -1.23 11.85 -13.37
CA GLY A 533 -2.48 12.59 -13.57
C GLY A 533 -3.11 12.42 -14.95
N HIS A 534 -2.52 11.62 -15.87
CA HIS A 534 -3.09 11.39 -17.22
C HIS A 534 -4.37 10.55 -17.15
N GLY A 535 -5.32 10.89 -17.99
CA GLY A 535 -6.54 10.14 -18.26
C GLY A 535 -7.41 10.88 -19.25
N LEU A 536 -7.92 10.15 -20.24
CA LEU A 536 -8.82 10.67 -21.28
C LEU A 536 -10.28 10.60 -20.84
N SER A 537 -11.13 11.33 -21.53
CA SER A 537 -12.58 11.32 -21.33
C SER A 537 -13.29 11.27 -22.68
N TYR A 538 -14.62 11.08 -22.70
CA TYR A 538 -15.46 11.21 -23.88
C TYR A 538 -15.89 12.66 -24.11
N THR A 539 -15.49 13.58 -23.23
CA THR A 539 -15.72 15.01 -23.37
C THR A 539 -14.40 15.78 -23.24
N THR A 540 -14.44 17.09 -23.46
CA THR A 540 -13.27 17.97 -23.38
C THR A 540 -13.52 19.10 -22.40
N PHE A 541 -12.44 19.63 -21.80
CA PHE A 541 -12.52 20.70 -20.83
C PHE A 541 -11.57 21.84 -21.18
N SER A 542 -12.00 23.08 -20.93
CA SER A 542 -11.16 24.27 -20.96
C SER A 542 -11.01 24.88 -19.58
N TYR A 543 -9.90 25.57 -19.38
CA TYR A 543 -9.56 26.25 -18.13
C TYR A 543 -9.31 27.73 -18.41
N SER A 544 -9.84 28.61 -17.57
CA SER A 544 -9.70 30.06 -17.72
C SER A 544 -9.68 30.80 -16.38
N ASP A 545 -9.43 32.08 -16.43
CA ASP A 545 -9.63 33.06 -15.36
C ASP A 545 -8.91 32.76 -14.06
N LEU A 546 -7.62 32.31 -14.15
CA LEU A 546 -6.80 32.08 -12.97
C LEU A 546 -6.60 33.35 -12.16
N ALA A 547 -7.01 33.33 -10.90
CA ALA A 547 -6.73 34.33 -9.89
C ALA A 547 -6.00 33.69 -8.72
N LEU A 548 -4.92 34.31 -8.28
CA LEU A 548 -4.15 33.85 -7.12
C LEU A 548 -4.32 34.82 -5.97
N THR A 549 -4.55 34.31 -4.79
CA THR A 549 -4.52 35.05 -3.53
C THR A 549 -3.43 34.45 -2.62
N ASP A 550 -3.23 35.00 -1.45
CA ASP A 550 -2.30 34.43 -0.46
C ASP A 550 -2.76 33.05 0.04
N ASP A 551 -4.07 32.77 -0.04
CA ASP A 551 -4.70 31.59 0.55
C ASP A 551 -5.21 30.55 -0.47
N SER A 552 -5.33 30.90 -1.75
CA SER A 552 -5.95 30.01 -2.75
C SER A 552 -5.58 30.35 -4.19
N ALA A 553 -5.77 29.36 -5.06
CA ALA A 553 -5.89 29.52 -6.51
C ALA A 553 -7.36 29.33 -6.91
N GLU A 554 -7.91 30.29 -7.66
CA GLU A 554 -9.26 30.26 -8.20
C GLU A 554 -9.20 30.28 -9.72
N PHE A 555 -9.99 29.46 -10.38
CA PHE A 555 -10.06 29.40 -11.84
C PHE A 555 -11.41 28.83 -12.29
N THR A 556 -11.71 28.90 -13.59
CA THR A 556 -12.95 28.38 -14.17
C THR A 556 -12.62 27.14 -15.01
N VAL A 557 -13.40 26.06 -14.83
CA VAL A 557 -13.39 24.87 -15.70
C VAL A 557 -14.71 24.81 -16.45
N THR A 558 -14.67 24.59 -17.77
CA THR A 558 -15.84 24.48 -18.64
C THR A 558 -15.80 23.18 -19.41
N ASN A 559 -16.89 22.41 -19.41
CA ASN A 559 -17.07 21.28 -20.30
C ASN A 559 -17.37 21.80 -21.73
N THR A 560 -16.42 21.64 -22.63
CA THR A 560 -16.49 22.12 -24.02
C THR A 560 -16.95 21.06 -25.00
N GLY A 561 -17.17 19.81 -24.53
CA GLY A 561 -17.64 18.72 -25.36
C GLY A 561 -19.16 18.55 -25.35
N SER A 562 -19.63 17.41 -25.85
CA SER A 562 -21.04 17.14 -26.09
C SER A 562 -21.71 16.19 -25.09
N VAL A 563 -20.92 15.61 -24.16
CA VAL A 563 -21.46 14.67 -23.15
C VAL A 563 -21.10 15.16 -21.75
N PRO A 564 -21.89 14.80 -20.71
CA PRO A 564 -21.50 15.07 -19.32
C PRO A 564 -20.22 14.31 -18.96
N GLY A 565 -19.38 14.93 -18.13
CA GLY A 565 -18.16 14.29 -17.67
C GLY A 565 -17.57 14.98 -16.46
N ALA A 566 -16.62 14.33 -15.80
CA ALA A 566 -15.88 14.92 -14.70
C ALA A 566 -14.41 15.13 -15.09
N GLU A 567 -13.85 16.27 -14.63
CA GLU A 567 -12.44 16.63 -14.79
C GLU A 567 -11.77 16.69 -13.42
N VAL A 568 -10.48 16.39 -13.39
CA VAL A 568 -9.63 16.57 -12.20
C VAL A 568 -8.65 17.71 -12.47
N ALA A 569 -8.92 18.85 -11.89
CA ALA A 569 -7.99 19.97 -11.92
C ALA A 569 -6.89 19.75 -10.87
N GLN A 570 -5.63 19.73 -11.33
CA GLN A 570 -4.46 19.42 -10.54
C GLN A 570 -3.62 20.69 -10.35
N LEU A 571 -3.33 21.03 -9.10
CA LEU A 571 -2.52 22.20 -8.75
C LEU A 571 -1.10 21.76 -8.39
N TYR A 572 -0.14 22.25 -9.13
CA TYR A 572 1.27 22.04 -8.90
C TYR A 572 1.96 23.35 -8.49
N VAL A 573 2.97 23.23 -7.65
CA VAL A 573 3.84 24.35 -7.25
C VAL A 573 5.26 24.07 -7.68
N ALA A 574 5.84 25.01 -8.40
CA ALA A 574 7.25 25.07 -8.71
C ALA A 574 7.91 26.22 -7.93
N THR A 575 9.15 26.01 -7.49
CA THR A 575 9.96 27.02 -6.80
C THR A 575 11.19 27.33 -7.66
N PRO A 576 11.11 28.32 -8.55
CA PRO A 576 12.25 28.73 -9.35
C PRO A 576 13.41 29.19 -8.45
N ASP A 577 14.64 28.91 -8.85
CA ASP A 577 15.87 29.38 -8.20
C ASP A 577 15.95 29.07 -6.69
N SER A 578 15.32 27.96 -6.27
CA SER A 578 15.33 27.53 -4.86
C SER A 578 16.76 27.33 -4.34
N ALA A 579 17.02 27.83 -3.14
CA ALA A 579 18.28 27.60 -2.42
C ALA A 579 18.45 26.15 -1.93
N VAL A 580 17.40 25.33 -2.00
CA VAL A 580 17.46 23.90 -1.67
C VAL A 580 17.03 23.06 -2.87
N VAL A 581 17.53 21.83 -2.95
CA VAL A 581 17.14 20.91 -4.01
C VAL A 581 15.63 20.65 -3.97
N ARG A 582 14.96 20.79 -5.10
CA ARG A 582 13.52 20.50 -5.24
C ARG A 582 13.25 19.78 -6.56
N PRO A 583 12.16 19.01 -6.66
CA PRO A 583 11.60 18.61 -7.95
C PRO A 583 11.22 19.83 -8.79
N GLU A 584 11.02 19.65 -10.09
CA GLU A 584 10.57 20.72 -11.00
C GLU A 584 9.27 21.34 -10.53
N LYS A 585 8.36 20.51 -10.04
CA LYS A 585 7.11 20.90 -9.39
C LYS A 585 6.60 19.78 -8.52
N GLU A 586 5.66 20.07 -7.66
CA GLU A 586 5.03 19.13 -6.75
C GLU A 586 3.51 19.36 -6.72
N LEU A 587 2.75 18.28 -6.69
CA LEU A 587 1.31 18.35 -6.45
C LEU A 587 1.04 18.92 -5.05
N LYS A 588 0.21 19.96 -4.98
CA LYS A 588 -0.15 20.63 -3.73
C LYS A 588 -1.66 20.89 -3.59
N GLY A 589 -2.45 20.43 -4.57
CA GLY A 589 -3.90 20.52 -4.51
C GLY A 589 -4.55 19.84 -5.71
N PHE A 590 -5.78 19.44 -5.56
CA PHE A 590 -6.61 18.93 -6.66
C PHE A 590 -8.10 19.12 -6.34
N ALA A 591 -8.91 19.14 -7.40
CA ALA A 591 -10.37 19.14 -7.28
C ALA A 591 -10.98 18.34 -8.44
N LYS A 592 -11.95 17.46 -8.13
CA LYS A 592 -12.76 16.77 -9.12
C LYS A 592 -14.07 17.52 -9.33
N ILE A 593 -14.41 17.78 -10.58
CA ILE A 593 -15.54 18.63 -10.97
C ILE A 593 -16.39 17.90 -12.01
N SER A 594 -17.68 17.74 -11.75
CA SER A 594 -18.62 17.12 -12.71
C SER A 594 -19.42 18.22 -13.42
N LEU A 595 -19.43 18.23 -14.76
CA LEU A 595 -20.04 19.27 -15.59
C LEU A 595 -20.90 18.68 -16.72
N ALA A 596 -22.08 19.24 -16.90
CA ALA A 596 -22.87 19.02 -18.09
C ALA A 596 -22.23 19.70 -19.33
N PRO A 597 -22.59 19.31 -20.57
CA PRO A 597 -22.12 20.01 -21.78
C PRO A 597 -22.37 21.51 -21.74
N GLY A 598 -21.33 22.31 -21.97
CA GLY A 598 -21.37 23.75 -21.93
C GLY A 598 -21.42 24.36 -20.52
N GLU A 599 -21.48 23.57 -19.47
CA GLU A 599 -21.47 24.07 -18.11
C GLU A 599 -20.06 24.50 -17.69
N SER A 600 -20.01 25.57 -16.88
CA SER A 600 -18.79 26.13 -16.31
C SER A 600 -18.93 26.22 -14.79
N GLN A 601 -17.84 25.90 -14.08
CA GLN A 601 -17.78 26.01 -12.62
C GLN A 601 -16.52 26.76 -12.20
N ARG A 602 -16.68 27.69 -11.25
CA ARG A 602 -15.57 28.29 -10.54
C ARG A 602 -15.03 27.31 -9.51
N VAL A 603 -13.73 27.02 -9.58
CA VAL A 603 -13.01 26.09 -8.72
C VAL A 603 -12.08 26.88 -7.82
N THR A 604 -12.05 26.57 -6.54
CA THR A 604 -11.11 27.11 -5.56
C THR A 604 -10.29 25.99 -4.95
N ILE A 605 -8.98 26.06 -5.08
CA ILE A 605 -8.05 25.17 -4.39
C ILE A 605 -7.29 25.99 -3.34
N ALA A 606 -7.56 25.72 -2.08
CA ALA A 606 -6.92 26.40 -0.96
C ALA A 606 -5.45 25.96 -0.81
N PHE A 607 -4.59 26.89 -0.46
CA PHE A 607 -3.23 26.60 -0.03
C PHE A 607 -3.26 26.18 1.43
N ASP A 608 -2.71 25.04 1.72
CA ASP A 608 -2.67 24.48 3.06
C ASP A 608 -1.24 24.46 3.63
N ARG A 609 -1.08 23.94 4.84
CA ARG A 609 0.22 23.87 5.51
C ARG A 609 1.27 23.06 4.75
N TYR A 610 0.86 22.23 3.77
CA TYR A 610 1.74 21.40 2.97
C TYR A 610 2.20 22.08 1.68
N THR A 611 1.61 23.23 1.32
CA THR A 611 1.77 23.84 -0.01
C THR A 611 3.18 24.38 -0.23
N TRP A 612 3.72 25.15 0.70
CA TRP A 612 4.95 25.94 0.50
C TRP A 612 6.18 25.36 1.17
N ARG A 613 6.00 24.41 2.07
CA ARG A 613 7.02 23.94 3.00
C ARG A 613 8.05 23.01 2.37
N HIS A 614 9.22 22.92 2.98
CA HIS A 614 10.21 21.87 2.87
C HIS A 614 10.76 21.57 4.27
N PHE A 615 11.38 20.41 4.43
CA PHE A 615 11.99 20.05 5.70
C PHE A 615 13.48 20.42 5.69
N ASP A 616 13.92 21.16 6.69
CA ASP A 616 15.34 21.45 6.90
C ASP A 616 15.93 20.51 7.96
N PRO A 617 16.78 19.55 7.58
CA PRO A 617 17.37 18.61 8.51
C PRO A 617 18.35 19.27 9.49
N THR A 618 18.87 20.45 9.18
CA THR A 618 19.81 21.18 10.04
C THR A 618 19.12 21.75 11.28
N THR A 619 17.93 22.28 11.11
CA THR A 619 17.10 22.83 12.19
C THR A 619 16.10 21.83 12.74
N GLY A 620 15.88 20.68 12.04
CA GLY A 620 14.86 19.70 12.38
C GLY A 620 13.43 20.23 12.23
N ALA A 621 13.19 21.20 11.33
CA ALA A 621 11.91 21.90 11.24
C ALA A 621 11.42 22.05 9.79
N TRP A 622 10.09 22.16 9.66
CA TRP A 622 9.47 22.56 8.41
C TRP A 622 9.63 24.07 8.22
N MET A 623 10.13 24.45 7.04
CA MET A 623 10.41 25.84 6.67
C MET A 623 9.71 26.20 5.36
N THR A 624 9.37 27.47 5.23
CA THR A 624 8.95 28.10 3.98
C THR A 624 10.08 29.01 3.51
N GLU A 625 10.61 28.72 2.34
CA GLU A 625 11.61 29.57 1.71
C GLU A 625 10.95 30.85 1.17
N GLU A 626 11.52 32.01 1.42
CA GLU A 626 11.05 33.28 0.84
C GLU A 626 11.34 33.31 -0.67
N GLY A 627 10.38 33.84 -1.44
CA GLY A 627 10.61 34.07 -2.87
C GLY A 627 9.45 33.71 -3.79
N PRO A 628 9.70 33.78 -5.11
CA PRO A 628 8.66 33.51 -6.10
C PRO A 628 8.24 32.05 -6.12
N ARG A 629 6.95 31.83 -6.35
CA ARG A 629 6.36 30.52 -6.62
C ARG A 629 5.60 30.59 -7.91
N ARG A 630 5.72 29.55 -8.72
CA ARG A 630 4.87 29.37 -9.88
C ARG A 630 3.77 28.37 -9.53
N VAL A 631 2.53 28.82 -9.55
CA VAL A 631 1.34 27.99 -9.39
C VAL A 631 0.86 27.57 -10.77
N LEU A 632 0.74 26.27 -10.98
CA LEU A 632 0.42 25.64 -12.26
C LEU A 632 -0.86 24.83 -12.10
N ILE A 633 -1.85 25.07 -12.95
CA ILE A 633 -3.08 24.27 -12.99
C ILE A 633 -3.08 23.43 -14.25
N GLY A 634 -3.29 22.13 -14.11
CA GLY A 634 -3.27 21.22 -15.25
C GLY A 634 -4.29 20.09 -15.15
N ALA A 635 -4.45 19.38 -16.26
CA ALA A 635 -5.19 18.13 -16.36
C ALA A 635 -4.28 16.89 -16.12
N SER A 636 -2.96 17.10 -16.10
CA SER A 636 -1.93 16.14 -15.70
C SER A 636 -0.66 16.89 -15.32
N SER A 637 0.37 16.17 -14.86
CA SER A 637 1.66 16.78 -14.55
C SER A 637 2.33 17.45 -15.76
N THR A 638 2.01 17.05 -16.97
CA THR A 638 2.58 17.62 -18.21
C THR A 638 1.58 18.42 -19.04
N ASP A 639 0.28 18.26 -18.84
CA ASP A 639 -0.76 19.04 -19.51
C ASP A 639 -1.17 20.21 -18.61
N LEU A 640 -0.32 21.25 -18.60
CA LEU A 640 -0.50 22.46 -17.81
C LEU A 640 -1.30 23.49 -18.60
N ARG A 641 -2.45 23.90 -18.07
CA ARG A 641 -3.44 24.76 -18.75
C ARG A 641 -3.35 26.22 -18.32
N LEU A 642 -3.08 26.47 -17.03
CA LEU A 642 -2.96 27.83 -16.48
C LEU A 642 -1.69 27.91 -15.64
N SER A 643 -1.10 29.12 -15.59
CA SER A 643 0.02 29.41 -14.70
C SER A 643 -0.06 30.85 -14.17
N GLY A 644 0.33 31.02 -12.93
CA GLY A 644 0.46 32.32 -12.28
C GLY A 644 1.64 32.33 -11.33
N GLU A 645 2.07 33.52 -10.95
CA GLU A 645 3.19 33.70 -10.01
C GLU A 645 2.67 34.35 -8.71
N LEU A 646 3.21 33.89 -7.60
CA LEU A 646 2.95 34.41 -6.27
C LEU A 646 4.27 34.56 -5.52
N HIS A 647 4.42 35.64 -4.76
CA HIS A 647 5.55 35.78 -3.85
C HIS A 647 5.16 35.29 -2.46
N VAL A 648 5.87 34.30 -1.97
CA VAL A 648 5.62 33.71 -0.65
C VAL A 648 6.62 34.25 0.36
N SER A 649 6.10 34.75 1.48
CA SER A 649 6.92 35.21 2.60
C SER A 649 7.47 34.01 3.37
N GLY A 650 8.71 34.10 3.81
CA GLY A 650 9.36 32.99 4.50
C GLY A 650 10.77 33.35 5.00
N VAL A 651 11.66 32.39 4.96
CA VAL A 651 13.03 32.53 5.41
C VAL A 651 13.98 32.56 4.21
N THR A 652 14.90 33.51 4.18
CA THR A 652 16.01 33.51 3.22
C THR A 652 16.97 32.40 3.59
N LEU A 653 17.16 31.43 2.71
CA LEU A 653 18.01 30.26 2.92
C LEU A 653 19.40 30.48 2.29
N THR A 654 20.40 29.93 2.98
CA THR A 654 21.76 29.81 2.40
C THR A 654 22.09 28.32 2.29
N PRO A 655 22.28 27.78 1.08
CA PRO A 655 22.53 26.37 0.91
C PRO A 655 23.89 25.96 1.49
N SER A 656 23.94 24.90 2.26
CA SER A 656 25.19 24.26 2.71
C SER A 656 25.82 23.41 1.62
N VAL A 657 25.02 22.86 0.73
CA VAL A 657 25.42 22.08 -0.46
C VAL A 657 24.73 22.71 -1.68
N SER A 658 25.44 22.80 -2.78
CA SER A 658 24.87 23.31 -4.03
C SER A 658 23.64 22.47 -4.44
N PRO A 659 22.46 23.09 -4.61
CA PRO A 659 21.24 22.37 -5.05
C PRO A 659 21.46 21.61 -6.36
N ALA A 660 22.19 22.18 -7.31
CA ALA A 660 22.49 21.54 -8.58
C ALA A 660 23.39 20.29 -8.42
N THR A 661 24.37 20.33 -7.51
CA THR A 661 25.22 19.17 -7.20
C THR A 661 24.40 18.05 -6.60
N LEU A 662 23.61 18.35 -5.57
CA LEU A 662 22.79 17.36 -4.88
C LEU A 662 21.70 16.79 -5.80
N ARG A 663 21.07 17.63 -6.61
CA ARG A 663 20.10 17.20 -7.62
C ARG A 663 20.72 16.21 -8.61
N THR A 664 21.87 16.54 -9.17
CA THR A 664 22.58 15.67 -10.14
C THR A 664 22.92 14.32 -9.51
N ALA A 665 23.38 14.31 -8.27
CA ALA A 665 23.71 13.10 -7.54
C ALA A 665 22.47 12.24 -7.27
N MET A 666 21.36 12.83 -6.82
CA MET A 666 20.10 12.13 -6.56
C MET A 666 19.49 11.54 -7.84
N LEU A 667 19.46 12.29 -8.94
CA LEU A 667 18.91 11.82 -10.23
C LEU A 667 19.67 10.61 -10.81
N ARG A 668 20.97 10.55 -10.56
CA ARG A 668 21.82 9.39 -10.91
C ARG A 668 21.68 8.25 -9.89
N GLY A 669 21.20 8.55 -8.71
CA GLY A 669 21.25 7.73 -7.51
C GLY A 669 22.60 7.85 -6.80
N LEU A 670 22.56 8.41 -5.61
CA LEU A 670 23.72 8.65 -4.73
C LEU A 670 24.57 7.38 -4.52
N THR A 671 25.89 7.53 -4.55
CA THR A 671 26.83 6.49 -4.09
C THR A 671 26.84 6.44 -2.55
N ASP A 672 27.47 5.43 -1.94
CA ASP A 672 27.57 5.34 -0.48
C ASP A 672 28.36 6.51 0.11
N ASP A 673 29.45 6.92 -0.57
CA ASP A 673 30.26 8.06 -0.13
C ASP A 673 29.46 9.36 -0.24
N GLU A 674 28.75 9.59 -1.35
CA GLU A 674 27.89 10.76 -1.51
C GLU A 674 26.72 10.77 -0.51
N PHE A 675 26.17 9.61 -0.17
CA PHE A 675 25.12 9.51 0.85
C PHE A 675 25.67 9.98 2.22
N ASN A 676 26.89 9.56 2.54
CA ASN A 676 27.57 10.03 3.74
C ASN A 676 27.95 11.51 3.67
N ASP A 677 28.60 11.95 2.61
CA ASP A 677 29.19 13.28 2.50
C ASP A 677 28.14 14.39 2.31
N LEU A 678 27.08 14.11 1.54
CA LEU A 678 26.04 15.08 1.21
C LEU A 678 24.84 15.06 2.16
N LEU A 679 24.55 13.90 2.74
CA LEU A 679 23.35 13.69 3.57
C LEU A 679 23.69 13.33 5.02
N GLY A 680 24.96 13.12 5.34
CA GLY A 680 25.42 12.80 6.71
C GLY A 680 25.01 11.41 7.21
N ILE A 681 24.64 10.50 6.29
CA ILE A 681 24.16 9.16 6.66
C ILE A 681 25.12 8.10 6.17
N THR A 682 25.71 7.35 7.10
CA THR A 682 26.57 6.22 6.78
C THR A 682 25.75 5.03 6.33
N VAL A 683 25.90 4.60 5.09
CA VAL A 683 25.27 3.40 4.57
C VAL A 683 25.85 2.16 5.27
N PRO A 684 25.02 1.35 5.95
CA PRO A 684 25.50 0.14 6.60
C PRO A 684 26.08 -0.85 5.58
N ARG A 685 27.25 -1.41 5.87
CA ARG A 685 27.82 -2.45 5.02
C ARG A 685 26.99 -3.73 5.13
N ASP A 686 26.56 -4.23 4.01
CA ASP A 686 25.75 -5.45 3.89
C ASP A 686 26.61 -6.73 4.02
N VAL A 687 27.39 -6.79 5.12
CA VAL A 687 28.30 -7.90 5.35
C VAL A 687 27.55 -9.03 6.04
N VAL A 688 27.09 -9.98 5.25
CA VAL A 688 26.49 -11.22 5.74
C VAL A 688 27.58 -12.24 6.04
N THR A 689 28.34 -12.04 7.11
CA THR A 689 29.41 -12.96 7.56
C THR A 689 29.12 -13.48 8.96
N GLY A 690 29.64 -14.67 9.27
CA GLY A 690 29.57 -15.27 10.58
C GLY A 690 28.34 -16.12 10.86
N ASP A 691 28.08 -16.31 12.14
CA ASP A 691 26.98 -17.13 12.63
C ASP A 691 25.60 -16.47 12.36
N LEU A 692 24.58 -17.30 12.20
CA LEU A 692 23.20 -16.87 12.10
C LEU A 692 22.76 -16.15 13.38
N ARG A 693 21.88 -15.16 13.24
CA ARG A 693 21.32 -14.38 14.33
C ARG A 693 19.79 -14.47 14.30
N ARG A 694 19.14 -14.12 15.41
CA ARG A 694 17.68 -14.17 15.55
C ARG A 694 16.91 -13.34 14.51
N ASN A 695 17.52 -12.31 13.95
CA ASN A 695 16.92 -11.45 12.94
C ASN A 695 17.28 -11.85 11.50
N ASP A 696 17.98 -12.96 11.31
CA ASP A 696 18.25 -13.50 9.96
C ASP A 696 17.05 -14.31 9.48
N PRO A 697 16.71 -14.21 8.17
CA PRO A 697 15.60 -14.97 7.60
C PRO A 697 15.92 -16.48 7.57
N LEU A 698 14.89 -17.31 7.63
CA LEU A 698 15.02 -18.77 7.53
C LEU A 698 15.65 -19.20 6.18
N GLY A 699 15.51 -18.41 5.13
CA GLY A 699 16.22 -18.58 3.88
C GLY A 699 17.75 -18.56 4.01
N ASP A 700 18.29 -17.93 5.05
CA ASP A 700 19.72 -17.88 5.34
C ASP A 700 20.25 -19.17 6.01
N LEU A 701 19.39 -20.16 6.32
CA LEU A 701 19.78 -21.48 6.80
C LEU A 701 20.76 -22.22 5.87
N SER A 702 20.89 -21.79 4.60
CA SER A 702 21.94 -22.28 3.71
C SER A 702 23.34 -22.11 4.30
N ARG A 703 23.57 -21.06 5.11
CA ARG A 703 24.84 -20.74 5.79
C ARG A 703 25.02 -21.46 7.11
N ALA A 704 24.02 -22.20 7.58
CA ALA A 704 24.06 -22.89 8.87
C ALA A 704 25.23 -23.87 8.94
N ARG A 705 25.90 -23.96 10.09
CA ARG A 705 26.93 -24.96 10.35
C ARG A 705 26.32 -26.32 10.59
N SER A 706 25.10 -26.39 11.11
CA SER A 706 24.37 -27.64 11.38
C SER A 706 23.93 -28.31 10.07
N PRO A 707 24.28 -29.60 9.85
CA PRO A 707 23.78 -30.36 8.69
C PRO A 707 22.25 -30.48 8.67
N LEU A 708 21.60 -30.58 9.84
CA LEU A 708 20.16 -30.67 9.95
C LEU A 708 19.49 -29.33 9.51
N ALA A 709 20.04 -28.19 9.91
CA ALA A 709 19.56 -26.90 9.50
C ALA A 709 19.71 -26.67 7.98
N ARG A 710 20.83 -27.13 7.39
CA ARG A 710 21.01 -27.10 5.93
C ARG A 710 20.03 -28.03 5.21
N PHE A 711 19.72 -29.18 5.79
CA PHE A 711 18.68 -30.06 5.25
C PHE A 711 17.31 -29.42 5.31
N ALA A 712 16.95 -28.74 6.41
CA ALA A 712 15.70 -27.96 6.51
C ALA A 712 15.63 -26.87 5.43
N HIS A 713 16.73 -26.16 5.19
CA HIS A 713 16.83 -25.21 4.08
C HIS A 713 16.60 -25.87 2.72
N TRP A 714 17.23 -27.05 2.48
CA TRP A 714 17.05 -27.77 1.22
C TRP A 714 15.60 -28.19 0.99
N VAL A 715 14.91 -28.65 2.04
CA VAL A 715 13.46 -28.94 1.97
C VAL A 715 12.67 -27.66 1.61
N LEU A 716 12.90 -26.57 2.33
CA LEU A 716 12.19 -25.29 2.12
C LEU A 716 12.37 -24.78 0.70
N ILE A 717 13.61 -24.76 0.17
CA ILE A 717 13.89 -24.29 -1.19
C ILE A 717 13.35 -25.24 -2.26
N THR A 718 13.30 -26.55 -1.96
CA THR A 718 12.73 -27.54 -2.89
C THR A 718 11.22 -27.37 -2.99
N LEU A 719 10.54 -27.14 -1.88
CA LEU A 719 9.11 -26.86 -1.86
C LEU A 719 8.81 -25.56 -2.60
N ARG A 720 9.59 -24.50 -2.35
CA ARG A 720 9.46 -23.22 -3.04
C ARG A 720 9.60 -23.38 -4.56
N ARG A 721 10.67 -24.01 -5.02
CA ARG A 721 10.91 -24.25 -6.46
C ARG A 721 9.82 -25.11 -7.11
N ARG A 722 9.29 -26.11 -6.39
CA ARG A 722 8.18 -26.93 -6.89
C ARG A 722 6.89 -26.15 -7.03
N SER A 723 6.63 -25.24 -6.11
CA SER A 723 5.48 -24.35 -6.13
C SER A 723 5.61 -23.35 -7.28
N GLU A 724 6.77 -22.72 -7.41
CA GLU A 724 7.08 -21.80 -8.52
C GLU A 724 6.97 -22.50 -9.90
N ALA A 725 7.44 -23.73 -10.01
CA ALA A 725 7.38 -24.51 -11.26
C ALA A 725 5.97 -24.93 -11.66
N LYS A 726 5.00 -24.90 -10.74
CA LYS A 726 3.58 -25.16 -11.05
C LYS A 726 2.85 -23.89 -11.54
N GLY A 727 3.52 -22.73 -11.54
CA GLY A 727 2.89 -21.45 -11.84
C GLY A 727 2.01 -20.89 -10.71
N GLU A 728 2.01 -21.51 -9.55
CA GLU A 728 1.24 -21.10 -8.37
C GLU A 728 2.18 -21.06 -7.15
N PRO A 729 3.02 -20.02 -6.98
CA PRO A 729 3.89 -19.93 -5.81
C PRO A 729 3.06 -19.90 -4.53
N ASP A 730 3.39 -20.81 -3.64
CA ASP A 730 2.79 -20.88 -2.32
C ASP A 730 3.30 -19.72 -1.45
N LEU A 731 2.42 -18.80 -1.14
CA LEU A 731 2.71 -17.61 -0.36
C LEU A 731 3.19 -17.95 1.07
N ASN A 732 2.72 -19.05 1.66
CA ASN A 732 3.21 -19.50 2.97
C ASN A 732 4.68 -19.89 2.92
N ILE A 733 5.09 -20.57 1.86
CA ILE A 733 6.48 -20.98 1.68
C ILE A 733 7.36 -19.74 1.44
N GLN A 734 6.88 -18.77 0.66
CA GLN A 734 7.58 -17.50 0.44
C GLN A 734 7.70 -16.69 1.74
N PHE A 735 6.63 -16.60 2.50
CA PHE A 735 6.62 -15.95 3.80
C PHE A 735 7.60 -16.64 4.76
N LEU A 736 7.52 -17.95 4.89
CA LEU A 736 8.41 -18.73 5.74
C LEU A 736 9.88 -18.57 5.35
N TYR A 737 10.18 -18.53 4.05
CA TYR A 737 11.54 -18.31 3.54
C TYR A 737 12.12 -16.95 3.97
N ASN A 738 11.30 -15.89 3.93
CA ASN A 738 11.71 -14.53 4.28
C ASN A 738 11.58 -14.22 5.78
N MET A 739 10.89 -15.07 6.54
CA MET A 739 10.62 -14.89 7.97
C MET A 739 11.90 -15.02 8.80
N PRO A 740 12.22 -14.05 9.69
CA PRO A 740 13.35 -14.18 10.60
C PRO A 740 13.09 -15.18 11.72
N PHE A 741 14.16 -15.74 12.29
CA PHE A 741 14.04 -16.69 13.43
C PHE A 741 13.21 -16.14 14.59
N ARG A 742 13.31 -14.83 14.91
CA ARG A 742 12.55 -14.21 15.99
C ARG A 742 11.03 -14.37 15.83
N ALA A 743 10.55 -14.39 14.59
CA ALA A 743 9.13 -14.50 14.32
C ALA A 743 8.56 -15.86 14.78
N LEU A 744 9.38 -16.90 14.93
CA LEU A 744 8.97 -18.16 15.55
C LEU A 744 8.45 -17.92 16.98
N GLY A 745 9.08 -17.02 17.75
CA GLY A 745 8.61 -16.65 19.09
C GLY A 745 7.31 -15.82 19.09
N LYS A 746 7.06 -15.07 18.01
CA LYS A 746 5.95 -14.13 17.92
C LYS A 746 4.68 -14.69 17.27
N MET A 747 4.82 -15.75 16.45
CA MET A 747 3.74 -16.26 15.59
C MET A 747 3.25 -17.67 15.98
N THR A 748 3.80 -18.28 17.03
CA THR A 748 3.44 -19.65 17.45
C THR A 748 2.43 -19.72 18.58
N GLY A 749 1.73 -18.60 18.88
CA GLY A 749 0.75 -18.57 19.96
C GLY A 749 1.34 -18.83 21.35
N GLY A 750 2.60 -18.46 21.54
CA GLY A 750 3.32 -18.68 22.82
C GLY A 750 3.91 -20.08 23.03
N MET A 751 3.92 -20.93 21.98
CA MET A 751 4.56 -22.23 22.07
C MET A 751 6.09 -22.14 22.13
N VAL A 752 6.66 -21.17 21.43
CA VAL A 752 8.09 -20.89 21.38
C VAL A 752 8.37 -19.56 22.06
N SER A 753 9.24 -19.53 23.06
CA SER A 753 9.70 -18.29 23.69
C SER A 753 10.93 -17.72 22.98
N ASP A 754 11.25 -16.45 23.22
CA ASP A 754 12.45 -15.81 22.67
C ASP A 754 13.74 -16.55 23.06
N GLU A 755 13.80 -17.09 24.29
CA GLU A 755 14.93 -17.93 24.71
C GLU A 755 15.05 -19.22 23.88
N MET A 756 13.90 -19.84 23.54
CA MET A 756 13.92 -21.03 22.66
C MET A 756 14.38 -20.66 21.25
N VAL A 757 14.05 -19.48 20.75
CA VAL A 757 14.57 -18.97 19.48
C VAL A 757 16.09 -18.89 19.50
N ASP A 758 16.69 -18.34 20.59
CA ASP A 758 18.14 -18.31 20.73
C ASP A 758 18.75 -19.71 20.72
N GLY A 759 18.10 -20.67 21.39
CA GLY A 759 18.49 -22.09 21.34
C GLY A 759 18.42 -22.70 19.93
N ILE A 760 17.38 -22.34 19.13
CA ILE A 760 17.25 -22.77 17.73
C ILE A 760 18.37 -22.16 16.87
N VAL A 761 18.71 -20.92 17.08
CA VAL A 761 19.83 -20.23 16.39
C VAL A 761 21.17 -20.90 16.76
N ASP A 762 21.39 -21.22 18.06
CA ASP A 762 22.56 -21.98 18.50
C ASP A 762 22.65 -23.35 17.79
N LEU A 763 21.54 -24.09 17.68
CA LEU A 763 21.47 -25.36 16.95
C LEU A 763 21.86 -25.17 15.48
N ALA A 764 21.37 -24.16 14.84
CA ALA A 764 21.66 -23.82 13.44
C ALA A 764 23.16 -23.52 13.26
N ASN A 765 23.77 -22.84 14.22
CA ASN A 765 25.20 -22.50 14.23
C ASN A 765 26.12 -23.66 14.66
N GLY A 766 25.57 -24.85 14.92
CA GLY A 766 26.34 -26.02 15.27
C GLY A 766 26.65 -26.20 16.76
N HIS A 767 26.10 -25.36 17.62
CA HIS A 767 26.21 -25.44 19.08
C HIS A 767 25.17 -26.41 19.65
N HIS A 768 25.18 -27.69 19.20
CA HIS A 768 24.07 -28.61 19.40
C HIS A 768 23.72 -28.88 20.88
N LEU A 769 24.71 -29.09 21.75
CA LEU A 769 24.44 -29.37 23.16
C LEU A 769 23.88 -28.14 23.89
N ARG A 770 24.45 -26.97 23.63
CA ARG A 770 23.98 -25.71 24.20
C ARG A 770 22.58 -25.37 23.70
N GLY A 771 22.38 -25.39 22.39
CA GLY A 771 21.08 -25.06 21.79
C GLY A 771 19.97 -26.02 22.25
N LEU A 772 20.22 -27.34 22.26
CA LEU A 772 19.25 -28.33 22.74
C LEU A 772 18.89 -28.10 24.21
N ARG A 773 19.89 -27.86 25.07
CA ARG A 773 19.65 -27.52 26.49
C ARG A 773 18.81 -26.27 26.64
N THR A 774 19.11 -25.22 25.89
CA THR A 774 18.37 -23.94 25.91
C THR A 774 16.93 -24.15 25.46
N VAL A 775 16.69 -24.88 24.37
CA VAL A 775 15.33 -25.17 23.86
C VAL A 775 14.53 -25.97 24.88
N ILE A 776 15.09 -27.05 25.44
CA ILE A 776 14.38 -27.90 26.42
C ILE A 776 14.10 -27.11 27.70
N ALA A 777 15.10 -26.45 28.26
CA ALA A 777 14.93 -25.63 29.46
C ALA A 777 13.93 -24.50 29.24
N GLY A 778 14.03 -23.79 28.12
CA GLY A 778 13.11 -22.75 27.72
C GLY A 778 11.67 -23.26 27.57
N PHE A 779 11.46 -24.44 26.99
CA PHE A 779 10.14 -25.05 26.88
C PHE A 779 9.46 -25.28 28.24
N PHE A 780 10.15 -25.87 29.20
CA PHE A 780 9.58 -26.09 30.53
C PHE A 780 9.38 -24.80 31.29
N ARG A 781 10.31 -23.86 31.17
CA ARG A 781 10.21 -22.52 31.77
C ARG A 781 9.01 -21.76 31.22
N ASN A 782 8.89 -21.70 29.89
CA ASN A 782 7.81 -21.03 29.20
C ASN A 782 6.44 -21.58 29.62
N ARG A 783 6.27 -22.92 29.66
CA ARG A 783 5.01 -23.53 30.12
C ARG A 783 4.69 -23.24 31.57
N ARG A 784 5.68 -23.24 32.46
CA ARG A 784 5.49 -22.89 33.87
C ARG A 784 5.08 -21.43 34.01
N THR A 785 5.85 -20.52 33.41
CA THR A 785 5.59 -19.08 33.44
C THR A 785 4.22 -18.76 32.87
N ALA A 786 3.86 -19.34 31.71
CA ALA A 786 2.54 -19.14 31.12
C ALA A 786 1.40 -19.57 32.06
N ARG A 787 1.52 -20.71 32.76
CA ARG A 787 0.53 -21.16 33.75
C ARG A 787 0.44 -20.21 34.93
N ASP A 788 1.59 -19.79 35.47
CA ASP A 788 1.65 -18.92 36.67
C ASP A 788 1.07 -17.52 36.35
N LEU A 789 1.43 -16.93 35.21
CA LEU A 789 0.90 -15.65 34.77
C LEU A 789 -0.60 -15.73 34.41
N THR A 790 -1.03 -16.80 33.72
CA THR A 790 -2.48 -17.01 33.45
C THR A 790 -3.24 -17.07 34.76
N ARG A 791 -2.77 -17.84 35.75
CA ARG A 791 -3.40 -17.93 37.07
C ARG A 791 -3.50 -16.56 37.75
N GLN A 792 -2.41 -15.76 37.73
CA GLN A 792 -2.40 -14.44 38.32
C GLN A 792 -3.41 -13.50 37.60
N LEU A 793 -3.49 -13.55 36.29
CA LEU A 793 -4.46 -12.75 35.49
C LEU A 793 -5.92 -13.16 35.72
N THR A 794 -6.16 -14.46 36.06
CA THR A 794 -7.53 -14.98 36.27
C THR A 794 -7.95 -15.04 37.74
N GLU A 795 -7.03 -15.32 38.67
CA GLU A 795 -7.30 -15.62 40.07
C GLU A 795 -6.88 -14.52 41.06
N ALA A 796 -6.09 -13.48 40.66
CA ALA A 796 -5.66 -12.43 41.57
C ALA A 796 -6.86 -11.70 42.18
N ARG A 797 -6.93 -11.68 43.48
CA ARG A 797 -7.99 -11.12 44.35
C ARG A 797 -7.92 -9.61 44.43
#